data_e5dcd6210819d0657f3274a7ac71d3ec
#
_entry.id   e5dcd6210819d0657f3274a7ac71d3ec
#
_cell.length_a   1.000
_cell.length_b   1.000
_cell.length_c   1.000
_cell.angle_alpha   90.00
_cell.angle_beta   90.00
_cell.angle_gamma   90.00
#
_symmetry.space_group_name_H-M   'P 1'
#
loop_
_entity.id
_entity.type
_entity.pdbx_description
1 polymer ?
#
loop_
_entity_poly.entity_id
_entity_poly.type
_entity_poly.pdbx_seq_one_letter_code
_entity_poly.pdbx_strand_id
1 'polypeptide(L)'
;MIAEVIVDIALSETDKIFDYIMPDDVKVGERVLVPFGKNTLEGFVIGVKGKTDYPDKIKEIIKPLDDFVAVTPEMIALMRNFSKSLNLRYIDLLRLFLPAGLRGGVIKPVHVEYAKLSGNADTFLDTISSRAKQQRACVEYLKDNSDVKKAYLTKTFGNSAVNSLINCGYIEVYSVEKLRTPEVFATSKKSRPTLNPDQQKAVDEITKGTGTFLLHGVTGSGKTEVYMHCIEDALSKNKTAIMLVPEISLTPQVFLQFKERFGDKVAILHSGLSQGERFDEWRRLRSGEATVAVGARSAIFAPLENLGVIIIDEEHDGSYVSEGNPRYDTVEIAQFRAGYNSCPLVLGSATPSVESYYKAEKGEYKLLELPHRINNLLLPEMEVVDMSRELRAGNRDVFSTSLKDALRKTIAAKEQAIIFLNRRGFASFVMCKDCGFILKCKDCDVSLTYHKEDNQLKCHYCGKRYEMIDRCPICHGTNIRQGRIGTERVVEEVRKVLPEARVLRMDNDTTSEKGAHQRILSAFSKGEADVLVGTQMIAKGHDFQNVTLVGILDADFSLYLSDYRSNERTFQLITQVAGRAGRAGKSGKVIIQTYTPRHYVFRYAASYDYKNFYLKEKNTREVTKFPPFTNIVRILITSTSDRKAMDAAKNINEKMKVLLEEFKPDFIYYKGSKAPVTRIQNRYRYQLLMRIKPQNFETVKQRVFEITDAYRGKDGLWVFVEINPQSLV
;
A
#
# COMPACT_ATOMS: atom_id res chain seq x y z
N MET A 1 10.02 41.31 0.65
CA MET A 1 10.72 40.00 0.79
C MET A 1 10.60 39.25 -0.51
N ILE A 2 11.45 38.27 -0.78
CA ILE A 2 11.42 37.47 -2.01
C ILE A 2 11.00 36.06 -1.65
N ALA A 3 9.90 35.59 -2.26
CA ALA A 3 9.41 34.23 -2.12
C ALA A 3 10.13 33.29 -3.08
N GLU A 4 10.55 32.14 -2.58
CA GLU A 4 10.97 30.99 -3.37
C GLU A 4 9.74 30.14 -3.71
N VAL A 5 9.39 30.05 -5.01
CA VAL A 5 8.14 29.42 -5.46
C VAL A 5 8.44 28.28 -6.44
N ILE A 6 7.76 27.14 -6.25
CA ILE A 6 7.68 26.04 -7.21
C ILE A 6 6.35 26.15 -7.94
N VAL A 7 6.38 26.20 -9.27
CA VAL A 7 5.16 26.27 -10.11
C VAL A 7 4.61 24.86 -10.38
N ASP A 8 3.26 24.71 -10.43
CA ASP A 8 2.62 23.42 -10.70
C ASP A 8 2.65 23.02 -12.17
N ILE A 9 3.87 22.85 -12.72
CA ILE A 9 4.11 22.32 -14.07
C ILE A 9 5.00 21.09 -13.98
N ALA A 10 4.53 19.96 -14.50
CA ALA A 10 5.27 18.69 -14.46
C ALA A 10 6.27 18.54 -15.65
N LEU A 11 7.04 19.57 -15.96
CA LEU A 11 8.11 19.54 -16.98
C LEU A 11 9.47 19.65 -16.29
N SER A 12 10.46 18.91 -16.79
CA SER A 12 11.82 18.92 -16.21
C SER A 12 12.51 20.29 -16.34
N GLU A 13 12.20 21.06 -17.36
CA GLU A 13 12.75 22.40 -17.59
C GLU A 13 12.24 23.45 -16.58
N THR A 14 11.05 23.23 -16.03
CA THR A 14 10.40 24.09 -15.03
C THR A 14 10.53 23.55 -13.60
N ASP A 15 11.20 22.43 -13.40
CA ASP A 15 11.42 21.85 -12.07
C ASP A 15 12.59 22.54 -11.34
N LYS A 16 12.37 23.81 -11.05
CA LYS A 16 13.30 24.68 -10.32
C LYS A 16 12.54 25.69 -9.49
N ILE A 17 13.25 26.31 -8.58
CA ILE A 17 12.71 27.34 -7.70
C ILE A 17 12.76 28.68 -8.45
N PHE A 18 11.65 29.38 -8.47
CA PHE A 18 11.50 30.70 -9.06
C PHE A 18 11.32 31.77 -7.99
N ASP A 19 11.90 32.94 -8.23
CA ASP A 19 11.81 34.09 -7.35
C ASP A 19 10.62 34.97 -7.70
N TYR A 20 9.86 35.36 -6.67
CA TYR A 20 8.75 36.31 -6.80
C TYR A 20 8.79 37.33 -5.67
N ILE A 21 8.31 38.54 -5.90
CA ILE A 21 8.05 39.50 -4.82
C ILE A 21 6.90 38.94 -3.97
N MET A 22 7.13 38.89 -2.67
CA MET A 22 6.20 38.33 -1.70
C MET A 22 5.36 39.45 -1.07
N PRO A 23 4.03 39.47 -1.28
CA PRO A 23 3.12 40.35 -0.55
C PRO A 23 3.09 40.01 0.97
N ASP A 24 2.70 40.99 1.79
CA ASP A 24 2.71 40.84 3.27
C ASP A 24 1.67 39.82 3.78
N ASP A 25 0.64 39.54 3.01
CA ASP A 25 -0.44 38.58 3.32
C ASP A 25 -0.10 37.13 2.96
N VAL A 26 1.03 36.90 2.27
CA VAL A 26 1.45 35.57 1.84
C VAL A 26 2.45 34.95 2.85
N LYS A 27 2.27 33.64 3.12
CA LYS A 27 3.12 32.88 4.04
C LYS A 27 3.81 31.72 3.35
N VAL A 28 4.94 31.26 3.92
CA VAL A 28 5.60 30.03 3.49
C VAL A 28 4.67 28.83 3.68
N GLY A 29 4.59 27.99 2.65
CA GLY A 29 3.70 26.83 2.62
C GLY A 29 2.34 27.07 1.98
N GLU A 30 2.00 28.32 1.65
CA GLU A 30 0.76 28.65 0.94
C GLU A 30 0.84 28.36 -0.55
N ARG A 31 -0.34 28.04 -1.12
CA ARG A 31 -0.54 28.02 -2.57
C ARG A 31 -0.85 29.40 -3.04
N VAL A 32 -0.22 29.79 -4.11
CA VAL A 32 -0.31 31.14 -4.67
C VAL A 32 -0.59 31.12 -6.18
N LEU A 33 -1.22 32.15 -6.67
CA LEU A 33 -1.32 32.43 -8.09
C LEU A 33 -0.15 33.32 -8.52
N VAL A 34 0.64 32.86 -9.48
CA VAL A 34 1.82 33.59 -9.96
C VAL A 34 1.78 33.81 -11.45
N PRO A 35 2.32 34.93 -11.96
CA PRO A 35 2.48 35.16 -13.39
C PRO A 35 3.67 34.34 -13.93
N PHE A 36 3.44 33.50 -14.94
CA PHE A 36 4.46 32.67 -15.57
C PHE A 36 4.42 32.81 -17.10
N GLY A 37 5.42 33.41 -17.67
CA GLY A 37 5.41 33.79 -19.10
C GLY A 37 4.25 34.74 -19.42
N LYS A 38 3.34 34.30 -20.30
CA LYS A 38 2.10 35.00 -20.67
C LYS A 38 0.86 34.53 -19.90
N ASN A 39 1.00 33.49 -19.08
CA ASN A 39 -0.08 32.85 -18.34
C ASN A 39 0.05 33.11 -16.84
N THR A 40 -0.99 32.77 -16.10
CA THR A 40 -0.97 32.65 -14.64
C THR A 40 -1.04 31.19 -14.23
N LEU A 41 -0.27 30.81 -13.24
CA LEU A 41 -0.15 29.44 -12.76
C LEU A 41 -0.28 29.36 -11.25
N GLU A 42 -0.67 28.20 -10.77
CA GLU A 42 -0.58 27.83 -9.36
C GLU A 42 0.88 27.55 -9.00
N GLY A 43 1.31 28.04 -7.85
CA GLY A 43 2.63 27.80 -7.28
C GLY A 43 2.58 27.57 -5.78
N PHE A 44 3.69 27.14 -5.20
CA PHE A 44 3.83 26.85 -3.78
C PHE A 44 5.01 27.64 -3.22
N VAL A 45 4.80 28.43 -2.19
CA VAL A 45 5.87 29.17 -1.52
C VAL A 45 6.60 28.19 -0.60
N ILE A 46 7.89 27.93 -0.89
CA ILE A 46 8.69 26.95 -0.15
C ILE A 46 9.80 27.58 0.68
N GLY A 47 9.94 28.92 0.63
CA GLY A 47 10.93 29.66 1.38
C GLY A 47 10.88 31.14 1.08
N VAL A 48 11.68 31.88 1.86
CA VAL A 48 11.85 33.33 1.71
C VAL A 48 13.33 33.68 1.77
N LYS A 49 13.75 34.62 0.92
CA LYS A 49 15.13 35.15 0.93
C LYS A 49 15.16 36.68 0.79
N GLY A 50 16.28 37.27 1.14
CA GLY A 50 16.42 38.74 1.15
C GLY A 50 16.79 39.34 -0.21
N LYS A 51 17.44 38.58 -1.11
CA LYS A 51 17.94 39.05 -2.41
C LYS A 51 17.66 38.04 -3.52
N THR A 52 17.50 38.52 -4.72
CA THR A 52 17.38 37.70 -5.95
C THR A 52 18.55 37.98 -6.90
N ASP A 53 18.91 36.98 -7.69
CA ASP A 53 19.92 37.10 -8.75
C ASP A 53 19.36 37.79 -10.01
N TYR A 54 18.04 38.05 -10.06
CA TYR A 54 17.34 38.60 -11.25
C TYR A 54 16.45 39.80 -10.91
N PRO A 55 16.99 40.92 -10.35
CA PRO A 55 16.15 42.00 -9.81
C PRO A 55 15.28 42.68 -10.88
N ASP A 56 15.76 42.79 -12.13
CA ASP A 56 15.02 43.44 -13.21
C ASP A 56 13.91 42.60 -13.85
N LYS A 57 13.80 41.31 -13.50
CA LYS A 57 12.84 40.36 -14.11
C LYS A 57 11.88 39.76 -13.11
N ILE A 58 11.99 40.10 -11.83
CA ILE A 58 11.17 39.56 -10.78
C ILE A 58 9.72 40.08 -10.89
N LYS A 59 8.75 39.17 -10.76
CA LYS A 59 7.32 39.49 -10.76
C LYS A 59 6.77 39.31 -9.37
N GLU A 60 5.64 39.92 -9.10
CA GLU A 60 4.94 39.80 -7.82
C GLU A 60 3.96 38.62 -7.83
N ILE A 61 3.76 37.97 -6.67
CA ILE A 61 2.68 37.01 -6.42
C ILE A 61 1.33 37.75 -6.54
N ILE A 62 0.39 37.20 -7.32
CA ILE A 62 -0.90 37.86 -7.58
C ILE A 62 -1.78 37.80 -6.34
N LYS A 63 -1.91 36.62 -5.73
CA LYS A 63 -2.70 36.41 -4.50
C LYS A 63 -2.47 35.01 -3.94
N PRO A 64 -2.76 34.78 -2.64
CA PRO A 64 -2.93 33.44 -2.08
C PRO A 64 -4.21 32.77 -2.66
N LEU A 65 -4.20 31.44 -2.73
CA LEU A 65 -5.32 30.64 -3.24
C LEU A 65 -6.15 30.01 -2.13
N ASP A 66 -5.59 29.89 -0.95
CA ASP A 66 -6.22 29.31 0.25
C ASP A 66 -6.11 30.29 1.42
N ASP A 67 -6.95 30.09 2.43
CA ASP A 67 -6.93 30.80 3.71
C ASP A 67 -6.10 30.06 4.79
N PHE A 68 -5.34 29.04 4.36
CA PHE A 68 -4.51 28.20 5.24
C PHE A 68 -3.20 27.82 4.55
N VAL A 69 -2.20 27.45 5.36
CA VAL A 69 -0.92 26.92 4.91
C VAL A 69 -1.10 25.48 4.43
N ALA A 70 -0.97 25.24 3.13
CA ALA A 70 -1.23 23.93 2.52
C ALA A 70 -0.07 22.93 2.70
N VAL A 71 1.18 23.42 2.69
CA VAL A 71 2.40 22.60 2.79
C VAL A 71 3.13 22.95 4.09
N THR A 72 3.26 21.99 5.00
CA THR A 72 3.90 22.20 6.30
C THR A 72 5.43 22.36 6.17
N PRO A 73 6.11 22.96 7.15
CA PRO A 73 7.58 23.04 7.17
C PRO A 73 8.26 21.66 7.08
N GLU A 74 7.71 20.64 7.72
CA GLU A 74 8.17 19.25 7.61
C GLU A 74 8.09 18.74 6.16
N MET A 75 6.98 19.02 5.46
CA MET A 75 6.80 18.60 4.07
C MET A 75 7.77 19.32 3.13
N ILE A 76 8.09 20.59 3.39
CA ILE A 76 9.14 21.31 2.62
C ILE A 76 10.50 20.67 2.86
N ALA A 77 10.85 20.34 4.10
CA ALA A 77 12.11 19.66 4.44
C ALA A 77 12.18 18.28 3.79
N LEU A 78 11.10 17.50 3.83
CA LEU A 78 10.97 16.19 3.19
C LEU A 78 11.15 16.30 1.67
N MET A 79 10.48 17.26 1.03
CA MET A 79 10.61 17.52 -0.39
C MET A 79 12.06 17.82 -0.78
N ARG A 80 12.73 18.73 -0.06
CA ARG A 80 14.14 19.08 -0.34
C ARG A 80 15.07 17.88 -0.19
N ASN A 81 14.85 17.04 0.84
CA ASN A 81 15.65 15.82 1.06
C ASN A 81 15.43 14.79 -0.07
N PHE A 82 14.18 14.41 -0.34
CA PHE A 82 13.87 13.34 -1.28
C PHE A 82 14.01 13.76 -2.75
N SER A 83 13.88 15.06 -3.06
CA SER A 83 14.25 15.55 -4.38
C SER A 83 15.73 15.23 -4.69
N LYS A 84 16.61 15.40 -3.71
CA LYS A 84 18.03 15.11 -3.87
C LYS A 84 18.35 13.61 -3.76
N SER A 85 17.87 12.93 -2.73
CA SER A 85 18.25 11.53 -2.41
C SER A 85 17.64 10.49 -3.35
N LEU A 86 16.48 10.78 -3.96
CA LEU A 86 15.80 9.91 -4.92
C LEU A 86 15.73 10.50 -6.33
N ASN A 87 16.34 11.65 -6.54
CA ASN A 87 16.31 12.38 -7.81
C ASN A 87 14.87 12.59 -8.32
N LEU A 88 13.96 13.04 -7.45
CA LEU A 88 12.57 13.32 -7.77
C LEU A 88 12.37 14.81 -8.03
N ARG A 89 11.43 15.15 -8.92
CA ARG A 89 11.07 16.55 -9.15
C ARG A 89 10.34 17.11 -7.93
N TYR A 90 10.59 18.37 -7.62
CA TYR A 90 9.93 19.07 -6.53
C TYR A 90 8.40 19.01 -6.66
N ILE A 91 7.90 19.26 -7.86
CA ILE A 91 6.46 19.26 -8.12
C ILE A 91 5.83 17.87 -7.95
N ASP A 92 6.54 16.78 -8.30
CA ASP A 92 6.01 15.43 -8.10
C ASP A 92 5.86 15.10 -6.61
N LEU A 93 6.77 15.57 -5.77
CA LEU A 93 6.69 15.42 -4.31
C LEU A 93 5.57 16.28 -3.72
N LEU A 94 5.45 17.55 -4.11
CA LEU A 94 4.36 18.42 -3.68
C LEU A 94 2.98 17.84 -4.01
N ARG A 95 2.86 17.21 -5.18
CA ARG A 95 1.62 16.54 -5.59
C ARG A 95 1.25 15.32 -4.74
N LEU A 96 2.20 14.71 -4.03
CA LEU A 96 1.91 13.63 -3.06
C LEU A 96 1.30 14.16 -1.77
N PHE A 97 1.66 15.37 -1.35
CA PHE A 97 1.17 15.97 -0.10
C PHE A 97 -0.26 16.49 -0.21
N LEU A 98 -0.71 16.81 -1.41
CA LEU A 98 -1.96 17.51 -1.65
C LEU A 98 -2.95 16.65 -2.44
N PRO A 99 -4.21 16.56 -2.02
CA PRO A 99 -5.22 15.89 -2.80
C PRO A 99 -5.42 16.57 -4.16
N ALA A 100 -5.64 15.76 -5.20
CA ALA A 100 -5.83 16.29 -6.55
C ALA A 100 -6.97 17.32 -6.65
N GLY A 101 -8.00 17.19 -5.81
CA GLY A 101 -9.14 18.10 -5.78
C GLY A 101 -8.83 19.48 -5.21
N LEU A 102 -7.78 19.64 -4.41
CA LEU A 102 -7.33 20.93 -3.92
C LEU A 102 -6.65 21.74 -5.03
N ARG A 103 -5.84 21.07 -5.84
CA ARG A 103 -5.12 21.67 -6.96
C ARG A 103 -6.09 22.09 -8.07
N GLY A 104 -5.91 23.31 -8.61
CA GLY A 104 -6.80 23.88 -9.61
C GLY A 104 -8.18 24.30 -9.09
N GLY A 105 -8.44 24.25 -7.77
CA GLY A 105 -9.69 24.68 -7.14
C GLY A 105 -10.93 23.88 -7.59
N VAL A 106 -10.74 22.61 -8.04
CA VAL A 106 -11.80 21.78 -8.64
C VAL A 106 -12.85 21.36 -7.63
N ILE A 107 -12.45 21.13 -6.37
CA ILE A 107 -13.35 20.66 -5.31
C ILE A 107 -13.45 21.73 -4.23
N LYS A 108 -14.69 22.12 -3.94
CA LYS A 108 -15.04 23.06 -2.87
C LYS A 108 -15.74 22.34 -1.72
N PRO A 109 -15.69 22.88 -0.49
CA PRO A 109 -16.54 22.43 0.61
C PRO A 109 -18.01 22.36 0.19
N VAL A 110 -18.71 21.34 0.66
CA VAL A 110 -20.16 21.24 0.44
C VAL A 110 -20.89 21.95 1.59
N HIS A 111 -21.71 22.91 1.25
CA HIS A 111 -22.53 23.59 2.22
C HIS A 111 -23.98 23.14 2.08
N VAL A 112 -24.62 22.87 3.22
CA VAL A 112 -26.04 22.53 3.30
C VAL A 112 -26.74 23.69 4.03
N GLU A 113 -27.74 24.27 3.39
CA GLU A 113 -28.54 25.31 4.00
C GLU A 113 -29.56 24.71 4.97
N TYR A 114 -29.55 25.20 6.18
CA TYR A 114 -30.51 24.92 7.23
C TYR A 114 -31.34 26.16 7.48
N ALA A 115 -32.54 25.94 7.97
CA ALA A 115 -33.52 27.01 8.28
C ALA A 115 -34.06 26.81 9.70
N LYS A 116 -34.18 27.90 10.42
CA LYS A 116 -34.80 27.96 11.75
C LYS A 116 -35.70 29.18 11.83
N LEU A 117 -36.62 29.24 12.80
CA LEU A 117 -37.38 30.45 13.08
C LEU A 117 -36.45 31.52 13.65
N SER A 118 -36.64 32.75 13.19
CA SER A 118 -35.92 33.93 13.69
C SER A 118 -36.51 34.51 14.98
N GLY A 119 -37.71 34.06 15.39
CA GLY A 119 -38.43 34.52 16.58
C GLY A 119 -39.55 33.57 17.00
N ASN A 120 -40.50 34.07 17.79
CA ASN A 120 -41.60 33.26 18.31
C ASN A 120 -42.59 32.88 17.19
N ALA A 121 -42.87 31.57 17.05
CA ALA A 121 -43.78 31.00 16.05
C ALA A 121 -45.20 31.55 16.17
N ASP A 122 -45.70 31.69 17.40
CA ASP A 122 -47.09 32.17 17.64
C ASP A 122 -47.25 33.60 17.14
N THR A 123 -46.32 34.50 17.38
CA THR A 123 -46.29 35.86 16.85
C THR A 123 -46.30 35.90 15.32
N PHE A 124 -45.56 34.99 14.68
CA PHE A 124 -45.53 34.89 13.21
C PHE A 124 -46.83 34.33 12.66
N LEU A 125 -47.47 33.36 13.34
CA LEU A 125 -48.75 32.80 12.95
C LEU A 125 -49.89 33.81 13.04
N ASP A 126 -49.82 34.77 13.96
CA ASP A 126 -50.82 35.89 14.08
C ASP A 126 -50.70 36.89 12.92
N THR A 127 -49.48 37.04 12.35
CA THR A 127 -49.24 37.99 11.26
C THR A 127 -49.44 37.40 9.86
N ILE A 128 -49.29 36.08 9.72
CA ILE A 128 -49.44 35.37 8.43
C ILE A 128 -50.93 35.18 8.10
N SER A 129 -51.36 35.60 6.91
CA SER A 129 -52.72 35.42 6.43
C SER A 129 -53.21 33.97 6.58
N SER A 130 -54.45 33.81 7.05
CA SER A 130 -55.14 32.52 7.18
C SER A 130 -55.27 31.75 5.85
N ARG A 131 -55.23 32.49 4.71
CA ARG A 131 -55.25 31.91 3.35
C ARG A 131 -53.89 31.34 2.93
N ALA A 132 -52.79 31.72 3.58
CA ALA A 132 -51.44 31.26 3.27
C ALA A 132 -51.12 29.92 3.96
N LYS A 133 -51.93 28.90 3.67
CA LYS A 133 -51.86 27.56 4.34
C LYS A 133 -50.47 26.96 4.40
N GLN A 134 -49.72 27.02 3.31
CA GLN A 134 -48.35 26.41 3.26
C GLN A 134 -47.35 27.18 4.11
N GLN A 135 -47.45 28.51 4.19
CA GLN A 135 -46.57 29.31 5.05
C GLN A 135 -46.86 29.05 6.53
N ARG A 136 -48.14 28.98 6.93
CA ARG A 136 -48.55 28.65 8.31
C ARG A 136 -48.07 27.25 8.70
N ALA A 137 -48.30 26.25 7.86
CA ALA A 137 -47.82 24.86 8.09
C ALA A 137 -46.30 24.77 8.19
N CYS A 138 -45.55 25.56 7.43
CA CYS A 138 -44.11 25.64 7.53
C CYS A 138 -43.63 26.23 8.86
N VAL A 139 -44.26 27.28 9.36
CA VAL A 139 -43.95 27.89 10.66
C VAL A 139 -44.30 26.93 11.81
N GLU A 140 -45.49 26.28 11.75
CA GLU A 140 -45.91 25.27 12.73
C GLU A 140 -44.93 24.12 12.77
N TYR A 141 -44.46 23.61 11.61
CA TYR A 141 -43.48 22.57 11.54
C TYR A 141 -42.14 22.97 12.17
N LEU A 142 -41.68 24.20 11.91
CA LEU A 142 -40.42 24.72 12.47
C LEU A 142 -40.54 25.09 13.96
N LYS A 143 -41.73 25.23 14.51
CA LYS A 143 -41.97 25.39 15.97
C LYS A 143 -41.53 24.16 16.73
N ASP A 144 -41.86 22.99 16.18
CA ASP A 144 -41.56 21.68 16.80
C ASP A 144 -40.19 21.12 16.33
N ASN A 145 -39.62 21.62 15.25
CA ASN A 145 -38.38 21.14 14.63
C ASN A 145 -37.43 22.30 14.38
N SER A 146 -36.41 22.43 15.22
CA SER A 146 -35.34 23.40 14.97
C SER A 146 -34.34 22.85 13.94
N ASP A 147 -33.68 23.72 13.19
CA ASP A 147 -32.54 23.40 12.31
C ASP A 147 -32.87 22.39 11.19
N VAL A 148 -33.91 22.66 10.43
CA VAL A 148 -34.38 21.82 9.32
C VAL A 148 -33.68 22.21 8.02
N LYS A 149 -33.29 21.21 7.21
CA LYS A 149 -32.72 21.49 5.89
C LYS A 149 -33.70 22.30 5.03
N LYS A 150 -33.27 23.44 4.48
CA LYS A 150 -34.05 24.29 3.58
C LYS A 150 -34.63 23.52 2.40
N ALA A 151 -33.83 22.57 1.82
CA ALA A 151 -34.27 21.70 0.72
C ALA A 151 -35.49 20.83 1.11
N TYR A 152 -35.57 20.37 2.37
CA TYR A 152 -36.71 19.61 2.87
C TYR A 152 -37.96 20.52 2.99
N LEU A 153 -37.79 21.71 3.53
CA LEU A 153 -38.89 22.68 3.65
C LEU A 153 -39.45 23.08 2.29
N THR A 154 -38.57 23.40 1.32
CA THR A 154 -38.98 23.74 -0.04
C THR A 154 -39.69 22.60 -0.77
N LYS A 155 -39.27 21.36 -0.53
CA LYS A 155 -39.93 20.17 -1.09
C LYS A 155 -41.30 19.92 -0.46
N THR A 156 -41.43 20.15 0.84
CA THR A 156 -42.65 19.83 1.60
C THR A 156 -43.68 20.94 1.52
N PHE A 157 -43.28 22.22 1.66
CA PHE A 157 -44.19 23.38 1.77
C PHE A 157 -44.18 24.27 0.52
N GLY A 158 -43.34 23.96 -0.48
CA GLY A 158 -43.20 24.71 -1.71
C GLY A 158 -42.19 25.85 -1.64
N ASN A 159 -41.47 26.06 -2.75
CA ASN A 159 -40.37 27.03 -2.82
C ASN A 159 -40.86 28.49 -2.61
N SER A 160 -42.04 28.83 -3.15
CA SER A 160 -42.63 30.18 -3.02
C SER A 160 -42.97 30.51 -1.55
N ALA A 161 -43.57 29.56 -0.81
CA ALA A 161 -43.95 29.76 0.58
C ALA A 161 -42.70 29.94 1.48
N VAL A 162 -41.70 29.11 1.30
CA VAL A 162 -40.44 29.19 2.10
C VAL A 162 -39.66 30.45 1.78
N ASN A 163 -39.52 30.85 0.51
CA ASN A 163 -38.82 32.08 0.14
C ASN A 163 -39.59 33.35 0.64
N SER A 164 -40.91 33.33 0.63
CA SER A 164 -41.70 34.42 1.20
C SER A 164 -41.45 34.58 2.71
N LEU A 165 -41.39 33.46 3.47
CA LEU A 165 -41.08 33.48 4.90
C LEU A 165 -39.65 33.97 5.19
N ILE A 166 -38.69 33.63 4.34
CA ILE A 166 -37.32 34.13 4.42
C ILE A 166 -37.27 35.63 4.16
N ASN A 167 -37.93 36.11 3.10
CA ASN A 167 -37.94 37.51 2.72
C ASN A 167 -38.67 38.39 3.77
N CYS A 168 -39.68 37.84 4.45
CA CYS A 168 -40.38 38.52 5.57
C CYS A 168 -39.58 38.45 6.89
N GLY A 169 -38.41 37.76 6.93
CA GLY A 169 -37.58 37.65 8.12
C GLY A 169 -38.15 36.71 9.19
N TYR A 170 -39.11 35.83 8.86
CA TYR A 170 -39.65 34.84 9.79
C TYR A 170 -38.76 33.58 9.89
N ILE A 171 -38.03 33.30 8.84
CA ILE A 171 -37.07 32.18 8.77
C ILE A 171 -35.68 32.74 8.52
N GLU A 172 -34.76 32.37 9.39
CA GLU A 172 -33.32 32.58 9.21
C GLU A 172 -32.71 31.36 8.52
N VAL A 173 -32.01 31.58 7.41
CA VAL A 173 -31.28 30.54 6.70
C VAL A 173 -29.81 30.72 6.98
N TYR A 174 -29.15 29.64 7.41
CA TYR A 174 -27.72 29.61 7.62
C TYR A 174 -27.10 28.39 6.93
N SER A 175 -25.85 28.52 6.56
CA SER A 175 -25.13 27.51 5.81
C SER A 175 -24.20 26.76 6.75
N VAL A 176 -24.29 25.40 6.74
CA VAL A 176 -23.42 24.54 7.52
C VAL A 176 -22.59 23.71 6.54
N GLU A 177 -21.29 23.68 6.72
CA GLU A 177 -20.44 22.81 5.95
C GLU A 177 -20.72 21.34 6.27
N LYS A 178 -20.99 20.55 5.23
CA LYS A 178 -21.20 19.11 5.35
C LYS A 178 -19.99 18.38 4.80
N LEU A 179 -19.25 17.71 5.68
CA LEU A 179 -18.15 16.86 5.31
C LEU A 179 -18.64 15.58 4.60
N ARG A 180 -17.94 15.21 3.51
CA ARG A 180 -18.13 13.96 2.77
C ARG A 180 -17.30 12.86 3.42
N THR A 181 -17.59 12.53 4.67
CA THR A 181 -16.89 11.46 5.38
C THR A 181 -17.43 10.11 4.95
N PRO A 182 -16.57 9.06 4.82
CA PRO A 182 -17.04 7.72 4.59
C PRO A 182 -17.98 7.28 5.72
N GLU A 183 -19.18 6.79 5.36
CA GLU A 183 -20.13 6.28 6.35
C GLU A 183 -19.59 4.97 6.97
N VAL A 184 -19.08 5.08 8.17
CA VAL A 184 -18.65 3.94 9.00
C VAL A 184 -19.47 3.97 10.27
N PHE A 185 -20.47 3.12 10.35
CA PHE A 185 -21.35 3.03 11.53
C PHE A 185 -20.68 2.26 12.66
N ALA A 186 -20.25 2.96 13.71
CA ALA A 186 -19.79 2.32 14.94
C ALA A 186 -21.01 1.81 15.74
N THR A 187 -21.02 0.51 16.06
CA THR A 187 -22.21 -0.13 16.65
C THR A 187 -22.17 -0.24 18.18
N SER A 188 -21.01 -0.16 18.82
CA SER A 188 -20.86 -0.12 20.28
C SER A 188 -19.41 0.09 20.70
N LYS A 189 -19.16 0.75 21.83
CA LYS A 189 -17.84 0.78 22.47
C LYS A 189 -17.51 -0.60 23.01
N LYS A 190 -16.54 -1.29 22.40
CA LYS A 190 -16.00 -2.52 22.97
C LYS A 190 -15.14 -2.22 24.20
N SER A 191 -15.13 -3.15 25.16
CA SER A 191 -14.23 -3.08 26.33
C SER A 191 -12.76 -3.04 25.85
N ARG A 192 -11.93 -2.25 26.52
CA ARG A 192 -10.50 -2.21 26.26
C ARG A 192 -9.85 -3.51 26.74
N PRO A 193 -9.20 -4.30 25.87
CA PRO A 193 -8.47 -5.49 26.32
C PRO A 193 -7.31 -5.09 27.24
N THR A 194 -7.05 -5.89 28.25
CA THR A 194 -5.87 -5.74 29.10
C THR A 194 -4.65 -6.28 28.35
N LEU A 195 -3.57 -5.51 28.34
CA LEU A 195 -2.31 -5.94 27.73
C LEU A 195 -1.69 -7.08 28.54
N ASN A 196 -1.11 -8.05 27.85
CA ASN A 196 -0.24 -9.03 28.48
C ASN A 196 1.16 -8.42 28.76
N PRO A 197 2.02 -9.09 29.58
CA PRO A 197 3.32 -8.55 29.94
C PRO A 197 4.24 -8.18 28.74
N ASP A 198 4.24 -9.00 27.69
CA ASP A 198 5.06 -8.75 26.49
C ASP A 198 4.54 -7.54 25.71
N GLN A 199 3.22 -7.40 25.57
CA GLN A 199 2.58 -6.25 24.94
C GLN A 199 2.84 -4.97 25.76
N GLN A 200 2.69 -5.03 27.10
CA GLN A 200 2.95 -3.89 27.96
C GLN A 200 4.41 -3.45 27.86
N LYS A 201 5.35 -4.38 27.91
CA LYS A 201 6.77 -4.09 27.71
C LYS A 201 7.02 -3.42 26.36
N ALA A 202 6.40 -3.91 25.29
CA ALA A 202 6.55 -3.32 23.95
C ALA A 202 6.02 -1.87 23.91
N VAL A 203 4.82 -1.62 24.48
CA VAL A 203 4.27 -0.26 24.58
C VAL A 203 5.21 0.65 25.39
N ASP A 204 5.67 0.20 26.55
CA ASP A 204 6.55 0.99 27.39
C ASP A 204 7.87 1.38 26.73
N GLU A 205 8.44 0.46 25.95
CA GLU A 205 9.68 0.72 25.22
C GLU A 205 9.49 1.65 24.03
N ILE A 206 8.38 1.51 23.28
CA ILE A 206 8.05 2.37 22.14
C ILE A 206 7.75 3.80 22.62
N THR A 207 6.89 3.95 23.64
CA THR A 207 6.41 5.28 24.09
C THR A 207 7.47 6.13 24.80
N LYS A 208 8.52 5.48 25.33
CA LYS A 208 9.68 6.14 25.94
C LYS A 208 10.85 6.33 24.99
N GLY A 209 10.82 5.68 23.82
CA GLY A 209 11.93 5.66 22.88
C GLY A 209 11.73 6.56 21.66
N THR A 210 12.79 6.71 20.90
CA THR A 210 12.82 7.32 19.56
C THR A 210 13.50 6.35 18.60
N GLY A 211 13.45 6.63 17.30
CA GLY A 211 14.03 5.78 16.28
C GLY A 211 13.08 4.67 15.79
N THR A 212 13.63 3.63 15.19
CA THR A 212 12.86 2.58 14.55
C THR A 212 12.78 1.31 15.39
N PHE A 213 11.58 0.85 15.65
CA PHE A 213 11.27 -0.40 16.34
C PHE A 213 10.73 -1.45 15.37
N LEU A 214 11.26 -2.66 15.41
CA LEU A 214 10.70 -3.80 14.70
C LEU A 214 9.88 -4.65 15.67
N LEU A 215 8.55 -4.59 15.58
CA LEU A 215 7.63 -5.39 16.40
C LEU A 215 7.33 -6.71 15.69
N HIS A 216 8.10 -7.74 16.03
CA HIS A 216 7.94 -9.10 15.53
C HIS A 216 6.97 -9.87 16.43
N GLY A 217 5.76 -10.11 15.96
CA GLY A 217 4.76 -10.83 16.74
C GLY A 217 3.99 -11.84 15.89
N VAL A 218 3.83 -13.07 16.39
CA VAL A 218 3.07 -14.11 15.70
C VAL A 218 1.68 -13.64 15.30
N THR A 219 1.08 -14.28 14.30
CA THR A 219 -0.30 -13.95 13.89
C THR A 219 -1.25 -14.15 15.06
N GLY A 220 -2.03 -13.11 15.41
CA GLY A 220 -2.91 -13.13 16.56
C GLY A 220 -2.24 -12.84 17.91
N SER A 221 -1.02 -12.31 17.93
CA SER A 221 -0.34 -11.86 19.17
C SER A 221 -0.86 -10.53 19.72
N GLY A 222 -1.78 -9.85 19.03
CA GLY A 222 -2.32 -8.56 19.45
C GLY A 222 -1.47 -7.35 19.13
N LYS A 223 -0.67 -7.38 18.08
CA LYS A 223 0.08 -6.21 17.59
C LYS A 223 -0.78 -4.95 17.48
N THR A 224 -2.00 -5.10 16.96
CA THR A 224 -2.94 -3.97 16.79
C THR A 224 -3.26 -3.29 18.12
N GLU A 225 -3.37 -4.04 19.22
CA GLU A 225 -3.61 -3.45 20.53
C GLU A 225 -2.39 -2.66 21.04
N VAL A 226 -1.17 -3.14 20.78
CA VAL A 226 0.07 -2.37 21.03
C VAL A 226 0.05 -1.06 20.25
N TYR A 227 -0.34 -1.09 18.96
CA TYR A 227 -0.46 0.12 18.14
C TYR A 227 -1.46 1.11 18.72
N MET A 228 -2.63 0.64 19.13
CA MET A 228 -3.66 1.49 19.71
C MET A 228 -3.21 2.16 21.00
N HIS A 229 -2.48 1.44 21.87
CA HIS A 229 -1.93 2.02 23.09
C HIS A 229 -0.82 3.05 22.80
N CYS A 230 0.03 2.81 21.81
CA CYS A 230 1.03 3.80 21.39
C CYS A 230 0.38 5.08 20.82
N ILE A 231 -0.72 4.94 20.08
CA ILE A 231 -1.51 6.08 19.58
C ILE A 231 -2.17 6.83 20.76
N GLU A 232 -2.77 6.12 21.72
CA GLU A 232 -3.34 6.73 22.93
C GLU A 232 -2.31 7.54 23.72
N ASP A 233 -1.12 7.00 23.90
CA ASP A 233 -0.02 7.70 24.56
C ASP A 233 0.36 8.99 23.81
N ALA A 234 0.51 8.92 22.48
CA ALA A 234 0.77 10.09 21.65
C ALA A 234 -0.31 11.17 21.80
N LEU A 235 -1.59 10.77 21.71
CA LEU A 235 -2.74 11.68 21.88
C LEU A 235 -2.82 12.28 23.29
N SER A 236 -2.44 11.53 24.34
CA SER A 236 -2.40 12.02 25.72
C SER A 236 -1.36 13.12 25.92
N LYS A 237 -0.33 13.13 25.08
CA LYS A 237 0.75 14.15 25.03
C LYS A 237 0.43 15.29 24.05
N ASN A 238 -0.83 15.40 23.56
CA ASN A 238 -1.26 16.36 22.53
C ASN A 238 -0.44 16.27 21.23
N LYS A 239 -0.02 15.05 20.88
CA LYS A 239 0.67 14.74 19.64
C LYS A 239 -0.27 14.00 18.67
N THR A 240 0.12 13.92 17.41
CA THR A 240 -0.63 13.26 16.36
C THR A 240 -0.04 11.90 16.00
N ALA A 241 -0.78 11.08 15.25
CA ALA A 241 -0.32 9.74 14.89
C ALA A 241 -0.64 9.38 13.44
N ILE A 242 0.24 8.59 12.82
CA ILE A 242 0.01 7.98 11.51
C ILE A 242 0.04 6.45 11.67
N MET A 243 -1.01 5.80 11.18
CA MET A 243 -1.12 4.34 11.10
C MET A 243 -1.27 3.91 9.64
N LEU A 244 -0.30 3.16 9.15
CA LEU A 244 -0.33 2.60 7.80
C LEU A 244 -0.66 1.12 7.86
N VAL A 245 -1.57 0.72 6.98
CA VAL A 245 -1.94 -0.69 6.77
C VAL A 245 -1.89 -1.00 5.27
N PRO A 246 -1.60 -2.24 4.85
CA PRO A 246 -1.61 -2.61 3.44
C PRO A 246 -2.96 -2.30 2.78
N GLU A 247 -2.97 -1.83 1.54
CA GLU A 247 -4.18 -1.38 0.84
C GLU A 247 -5.30 -2.45 0.84
N ILE A 248 -4.93 -3.72 0.68
CA ILE A 248 -5.87 -4.85 0.70
C ILE A 248 -6.40 -5.14 2.12
N SER A 249 -5.68 -4.75 3.15
CA SER A 249 -6.08 -4.90 4.55
C SER A 249 -6.96 -3.75 5.06
N LEU A 250 -7.11 -2.68 4.26
CA LEU A 250 -7.98 -1.55 4.53
C LEU A 250 -9.46 -1.94 4.40
N THR A 251 -9.93 -2.75 5.34
CA THR A 251 -11.31 -3.17 5.39
C THR A 251 -12.14 -2.25 6.29
N PRO A 252 -13.46 -2.17 6.09
CA PRO A 252 -14.33 -1.44 7.01
C PRO A 252 -14.15 -1.86 8.47
N GLN A 253 -13.81 -3.12 8.73
CA GLN A 253 -13.58 -3.65 10.08
C GLN A 253 -12.36 -3.02 10.77
N VAL A 254 -11.25 -2.83 10.05
CA VAL A 254 -10.07 -2.15 10.58
C VAL A 254 -10.41 -0.69 10.92
N PHE A 255 -11.11 0.01 10.02
CA PHE A 255 -11.55 1.39 10.27
C PHE A 255 -12.49 1.50 11.46
N LEU A 256 -13.46 0.57 11.57
CA LEU A 256 -14.37 0.50 12.71
C LEU A 256 -13.59 0.41 14.02
N GLN A 257 -12.58 -0.45 14.12
CA GLN A 257 -11.77 -0.61 15.32
C GLN A 257 -11.11 0.71 15.77
N PHE A 258 -10.52 1.44 14.81
CA PHE A 258 -9.91 2.74 15.11
C PHE A 258 -10.95 3.80 15.44
N LYS A 259 -12.07 3.84 14.72
CA LYS A 259 -13.15 4.79 14.96
C LYS A 259 -13.89 4.52 16.29
N GLU A 260 -14.07 3.27 16.66
CA GLU A 260 -14.61 2.87 17.98
C GLU A 260 -13.68 3.32 19.12
N ARG A 261 -12.36 3.27 18.92
CA ARG A 261 -11.37 3.62 19.93
C ARG A 261 -11.14 5.12 20.06
N PHE A 262 -11.04 5.84 18.95
CA PHE A 262 -10.60 7.23 18.89
C PHE A 262 -11.69 8.23 18.41
N GLY A 263 -12.86 7.74 18.01
CA GLY A 263 -13.98 8.56 17.56
C GLY A 263 -13.67 9.41 16.33
N ASP A 264 -14.09 10.67 16.37
CA ASP A 264 -13.90 11.61 15.26
C ASP A 264 -12.48 12.13 15.09
N LYS A 265 -11.58 11.79 16.01
CA LYS A 265 -10.14 12.09 15.86
C LYS A 265 -9.46 11.30 14.74
N VAL A 266 -10.14 10.31 14.15
CA VAL A 266 -9.61 9.47 13.06
C VAL A 266 -10.05 10.03 11.71
N ALA A 267 -9.09 10.21 10.81
CA ALA A 267 -9.31 10.44 9.39
C ALA A 267 -8.76 9.26 8.56
N ILE A 268 -9.46 8.93 7.47
CA ILE A 268 -9.19 7.77 6.63
C ILE A 268 -8.63 8.22 5.29
N LEU A 269 -7.48 7.67 4.87
CA LEU A 269 -6.83 8.02 3.61
C LEU A 269 -6.50 6.77 2.78
N HIS A 270 -7.26 6.52 1.70
CA HIS A 270 -6.97 5.41 0.77
C HIS A 270 -7.43 5.71 -0.67
N SER A 271 -7.00 4.88 -1.62
CA SER A 271 -7.28 5.04 -3.05
C SER A 271 -8.77 4.90 -3.41
N GLY A 272 -9.55 4.15 -2.65
CA GLY A 272 -10.98 3.91 -2.86
C GLY A 272 -11.89 5.08 -2.49
N LEU A 273 -11.39 6.13 -1.81
CA LEU A 273 -12.13 7.35 -1.54
C LEU A 273 -12.35 8.15 -2.83
N SER A 274 -13.54 8.76 -2.95
CA SER A 274 -13.77 9.79 -3.96
C SER A 274 -12.84 10.98 -3.75
N GLN A 275 -12.65 11.78 -4.78
CA GLN A 275 -11.82 12.99 -4.65
C GLN A 275 -12.35 13.96 -3.58
N GLY A 276 -13.67 14.06 -3.44
CA GLY A 276 -14.30 14.91 -2.43
C GLY A 276 -14.09 14.40 -1.01
N GLU A 277 -14.29 13.10 -0.76
CA GLU A 277 -14.02 12.49 0.55
C GLU A 277 -12.54 12.65 0.94
N ARG A 278 -11.62 12.42 0.00
CA ARG A 278 -10.17 12.60 0.23
C ARG A 278 -9.81 14.05 0.56
N PHE A 279 -10.45 15.01 -0.09
CA PHE A 279 -10.26 16.43 0.17
C PHE A 279 -10.74 16.79 1.58
N ASP A 280 -11.93 16.33 2.00
CA ASP A 280 -12.49 16.64 3.29
C ASP A 280 -11.72 15.97 4.43
N GLU A 281 -11.32 14.70 4.29
CA GLU A 281 -10.48 14.00 5.28
C GLU A 281 -9.08 14.66 5.40
N TRP A 282 -8.50 15.11 4.29
CA TRP A 282 -7.24 15.85 4.29
C TRP A 282 -7.38 17.19 5.05
N ARG A 283 -8.48 17.92 4.85
CA ARG A 283 -8.76 19.18 5.56
C ARG A 283 -8.91 18.96 7.06
N ARG A 284 -9.63 17.93 7.47
CA ARG A 284 -9.79 17.55 8.88
C ARG A 284 -8.44 17.30 9.56
N LEU A 285 -7.52 16.64 8.87
CA LEU A 285 -6.15 16.44 9.37
C LEU A 285 -5.38 17.76 9.42
N ARG A 286 -5.51 18.60 8.39
CA ARG A 286 -4.78 19.86 8.32
C ARG A 286 -5.27 20.90 9.35
N SER A 287 -6.57 20.94 9.62
CA SER A 287 -7.17 21.82 10.63
C SER A 287 -6.92 21.34 12.08
N GLY A 288 -6.48 20.11 12.29
CA GLY A 288 -6.34 19.50 13.61
C GLY A 288 -7.64 18.95 14.20
N GLU A 289 -8.75 18.96 13.44
CA GLU A 289 -10.00 18.30 13.83
C GLU A 289 -9.79 16.78 13.96
N ALA A 290 -9.06 16.17 13.03
CA ALA A 290 -8.57 14.81 13.14
C ALA A 290 -7.06 14.80 13.45
N THR A 291 -6.67 13.96 14.40
CA THR A 291 -5.31 13.87 14.92
C THR A 291 -4.65 12.51 14.66
N VAL A 292 -5.40 11.56 14.10
CA VAL A 292 -4.93 10.22 13.73
C VAL A 292 -5.26 9.96 12.26
N ALA A 293 -4.23 9.81 11.44
CA ALA A 293 -4.39 9.39 10.04
C ALA A 293 -4.24 7.86 9.95
N VAL A 294 -5.29 7.18 9.47
CA VAL A 294 -5.26 5.74 9.19
C VAL A 294 -5.41 5.53 7.69
N GLY A 295 -4.51 4.77 7.08
CA GLY A 295 -4.63 4.59 5.65
C GLY A 295 -3.61 3.67 5.00
N ALA A 296 -3.65 3.64 3.66
CA ALA A 296 -2.66 2.95 2.84
C ALA A 296 -1.34 3.75 2.75
N ARG A 297 -0.42 3.26 1.96
CA ARG A 297 0.88 3.90 1.68
C ARG A 297 0.83 5.44 1.57
N SER A 298 -0.16 5.99 0.87
CA SER A 298 -0.27 7.44 0.67
C SER A 298 -0.58 8.22 1.94
N ALA A 299 -1.08 7.57 3.00
CA ALA A 299 -1.36 8.25 4.27
C ALA A 299 -0.08 8.70 5.00
N ILE A 300 1.10 8.23 4.58
CA ILE A 300 2.38 8.74 5.08
C ILE A 300 2.56 10.24 4.77
N PHE A 301 1.86 10.77 3.78
CA PHE A 301 1.87 12.19 3.41
C PHE A 301 0.74 13.00 4.08
N ALA A 302 0.06 12.44 5.07
CA ALA A 302 -0.96 13.17 5.84
C ALA A 302 -0.39 14.48 6.41
N PRO A 303 -1.15 15.61 6.33
CA PRO A 303 -0.68 16.93 6.71
C PRO A 303 -0.69 17.16 8.23
N LEU A 304 -0.32 16.14 8.99
CA LEU A 304 -0.22 16.17 10.44
C LEU A 304 1.10 16.80 10.88
N GLU A 305 1.02 17.68 11.85
CA GLU A 305 2.15 18.27 12.55
C GLU A 305 2.32 17.64 13.95
N ASN A 306 3.48 17.79 14.57
CA ASN A 306 3.78 17.30 15.90
C ASN A 306 3.51 15.81 16.09
N LEU A 307 4.07 14.97 15.21
CA LEU A 307 3.88 13.52 15.26
C LEU A 307 4.44 12.94 16.56
N GLY A 308 3.66 12.07 17.22
CA GLY A 308 4.03 11.32 18.41
C GLY A 308 4.38 9.87 18.12
N VAL A 309 3.85 9.29 17.04
CA VAL A 309 4.16 7.93 16.59
C VAL A 309 3.80 7.76 15.13
N ILE A 310 4.62 6.98 14.41
CA ILE A 310 4.30 6.47 13.08
C ILE A 310 4.34 4.95 13.15
N ILE A 311 3.31 4.28 12.63
CA ILE A 311 3.16 2.82 12.66
C ILE A 311 2.94 2.31 11.25
N ILE A 312 3.66 1.26 10.88
CA ILE A 312 3.49 0.54 9.60
C ILE A 312 3.22 -0.92 9.95
N ASP A 313 1.97 -1.37 9.76
CA ASP A 313 1.61 -2.77 9.95
C ASP A 313 1.94 -3.59 8.70
N GLU A 314 2.26 -4.88 8.89
CA GLU A 314 2.72 -5.79 7.82
C GLU A 314 3.83 -5.15 6.96
N GLU A 315 4.91 -4.64 7.60
CA GLU A 315 5.99 -3.85 6.98
C GLU A 315 6.62 -4.51 5.75
N HIS A 316 6.57 -5.85 5.71
CA HIS A 316 7.08 -6.67 4.61
C HIS A 316 6.24 -6.57 3.32
N ASP A 317 5.07 -5.91 3.37
CA ASP A 317 4.19 -5.85 2.22
C ASP A 317 4.76 -4.96 1.10
N GLY A 318 4.91 -5.52 -0.10
CA GLY A 318 5.43 -4.79 -1.26
C GLY A 318 4.59 -3.58 -1.68
N SER A 319 3.34 -3.42 -1.18
CA SER A 319 2.51 -2.25 -1.48
C SER A 319 3.04 -0.94 -0.90
N TYR A 320 3.97 -1.02 0.07
CA TYR A 320 4.62 0.16 0.64
C TYR A 320 5.69 0.78 -0.27
N VAL A 321 6.14 0.07 -1.30
CA VAL A 321 7.02 0.63 -2.33
C VAL A 321 6.19 1.14 -3.50
N SER A 322 6.40 2.39 -3.90
CA SER A 322 5.73 2.98 -5.07
C SER A 322 6.40 2.53 -6.36
N GLU A 323 5.71 1.75 -7.17
CA GLU A 323 6.16 1.38 -8.53
C GLU A 323 5.75 2.43 -9.59
N GLY A 324 4.83 3.34 -9.24
CA GLY A 324 4.41 4.46 -10.07
C GLY A 324 5.36 5.66 -9.99
N ASN A 325 5.05 6.73 -10.73
CA ASN A 325 5.79 7.99 -10.62
C ASN A 325 5.06 8.93 -9.65
N PRO A 326 5.73 9.47 -8.62
CA PRO A 326 7.12 9.23 -8.22
C PRO A 326 7.34 7.89 -7.51
N ARG A 327 8.55 7.35 -7.64
CA ARG A 327 8.97 6.10 -7.00
C ARG A 327 9.63 6.39 -5.66
N TYR A 328 9.11 5.77 -4.60
CA TYR A 328 9.62 5.94 -3.23
C TYR A 328 9.32 4.71 -2.38
N ASP A 329 10.09 4.55 -1.31
CA ASP A 329 9.81 3.60 -0.24
C ASP A 329 9.17 4.34 0.94
N THR A 330 8.03 3.84 1.40
CA THR A 330 7.28 4.44 2.52
C THR A 330 8.03 4.35 3.83
N VAL A 331 8.83 3.30 4.03
CA VAL A 331 9.63 3.14 5.26
C VAL A 331 10.70 4.23 5.33
N GLU A 332 11.37 4.56 4.21
CA GLU A 332 12.35 5.66 4.17
C GLU A 332 11.70 7.01 4.49
N ILE A 333 10.50 7.27 3.94
CA ILE A 333 9.76 8.50 4.23
C ILE A 333 9.32 8.53 5.69
N ALA A 334 8.85 7.42 6.24
CA ALA A 334 8.46 7.31 7.64
C ALA A 334 9.64 7.53 8.58
N GLN A 335 10.82 7.01 8.25
CA GLN A 335 12.06 7.25 9.01
C GLN A 335 12.44 8.73 9.03
N PHE A 336 12.35 9.41 7.87
CA PHE A 336 12.59 10.84 7.80
C PHE A 336 11.62 11.62 8.69
N ARG A 337 10.30 11.34 8.57
CA ARG A 337 9.26 12.00 9.37
C ARG A 337 9.42 11.73 10.85
N ALA A 338 9.70 10.48 11.24
CA ALA A 338 9.97 10.10 12.63
C ALA A 338 11.18 10.84 13.20
N GLY A 339 12.27 10.92 12.42
CA GLY A 339 13.46 11.67 12.80
C GLY A 339 13.20 13.17 12.95
N TYR A 340 12.47 13.77 12.00
CA TYR A 340 12.10 15.20 12.05
C TYR A 340 11.28 15.55 13.30
N ASN A 341 10.32 14.69 13.66
CA ASN A 341 9.44 14.89 14.82
C ASN A 341 10.01 14.30 16.13
N SER A 342 11.19 13.68 16.12
CA SER A 342 11.77 12.96 17.25
C SER A 342 10.77 11.98 17.90
N CYS A 343 10.07 11.20 17.09
CA CYS A 343 9.07 10.22 17.51
C CYS A 343 9.46 8.80 17.10
N PRO A 344 8.90 7.75 17.74
CA PRO A 344 9.13 6.37 17.34
C PRO A 344 8.45 6.04 16.00
N LEU A 345 9.14 5.23 15.18
CA LEU A 345 8.60 4.50 14.05
C LEU A 345 8.47 3.03 14.43
N VAL A 346 7.27 2.48 14.33
CA VAL A 346 7.00 1.06 14.62
C VAL A 346 6.73 0.32 13.32
N LEU A 347 7.57 -0.66 13.01
CA LEU A 347 7.41 -1.58 11.89
C LEU A 347 6.89 -2.90 12.44
N GLY A 348 5.63 -3.23 12.19
CA GLY A 348 5.00 -4.44 12.71
C GLY A 348 4.89 -5.54 11.68
N SER A 349 5.23 -6.78 12.04
CA SER A 349 5.07 -7.95 11.18
C SER A 349 5.04 -9.25 11.97
N ALA A 350 4.33 -10.25 11.44
CA ALA A 350 4.48 -11.64 11.89
C ALA A 350 5.65 -12.34 11.18
N THR A 351 6.02 -11.87 10.02
CA THR A 351 7.06 -12.40 9.16
C THR A 351 7.85 -11.23 8.57
N PRO A 352 8.70 -10.56 9.38
CA PRO A 352 9.46 -9.40 8.94
C PRO A 352 10.22 -9.64 7.64
N SER A 353 10.54 -8.57 6.91
CA SER A 353 11.45 -8.67 5.78
C SER A 353 12.85 -9.03 6.27
N VAL A 354 13.60 -9.79 5.45
CA VAL A 354 14.99 -10.16 5.77
C VAL A 354 15.85 -8.93 5.96
N GLU A 355 15.59 -7.88 5.20
CA GLU A 355 16.27 -6.59 5.30
C GLU A 355 15.97 -5.89 6.65
N SER A 356 14.71 -5.82 7.07
CA SER A 356 14.34 -5.20 8.36
C SER A 356 14.84 -6.00 9.56
N TYR A 357 14.77 -7.32 9.49
CA TYR A 357 15.29 -8.17 10.56
C TYR A 357 16.82 -8.11 10.67
N TYR A 358 17.52 -8.00 9.51
CA TYR A 358 18.97 -7.78 9.48
C TYR A 358 19.37 -6.45 10.11
N LYS A 359 18.62 -5.37 9.85
CA LYS A 359 18.83 -4.08 10.51
C LYS A 359 18.62 -4.15 12.02
N ALA A 360 17.62 -4.95 12.46
CA ALA A 360 17.41 -5.21 13.88
C ALA A 360 18.56 -6.03 14.50
N GLU A 361 19.06 -7.04 13.81
CA GLU A 361 20.25 -7.81 14.24
C GLU A 361 21.50 -6.93 14.35
N LYS A 362 21.63 -5.91 13.49
CA LYS A 362 22.75 -4.94 13.56
C LYS A 362 22.55 -3.82 14.57
N GLY A 363 21.39 -3.76 15.24
CA GLY A 363 21.08 -2.72 16.22
C GLY A 363 20.64 -1.38 15.62
N GLU A 364 20.43 -1.31 14.29
CA GLU A 364 19.87 -0.13 13.62
C GLU A 364 18.38 0.03 13.96
N TYR A 365 17.65 -1.10 14.13
CA TYR A 365 16.30 -1.15 14.64
C TYR A 365 16.28 -1.84 16.00
N LYS A 366 15.36 -1.43 16.87
CA LYS A 366 15.15 -2.11 18.16
C LYS A 366 14.14 -3.22 17.97
N LEU A 367 14.56 -4.50 18.18
CA LEU A 367 13.68 -5.64 18.08
C LEU A 367 12.82 -5.78 19.33
N LEU A 368 11.50 -5.88 19.14
CA LEU A 368 10.50 -6.22 20.15
C LEU A 368 9.75 -7.48 19.70
N GLU A 369 9.61 -8.45 20.60
CA GLU A 369 9.01 -9.75 20.26
C GLU A 369 7.71 -9.98 21.01
N LEU A 370 6.69 -10.46 20.29
CA LEU A 370 5.42 -10.96 20.86
C LEU A 370 5.24 -12.43 20.46
N PRO A 371 5.86 -13.36 21.20
CA PRO A 371 5.99 -14.75 20.77
C PRO A 371 4.71 -15.57 20.93
N HIS A 372 3.72 -15.09 21.70
CA HIS A 372 2.52 -15.85 22.04
C HIS A 372 1.26 -15.24 21.41
N ARG A 373 0.31 -16.09 21.01
CA ARG A 373 -1.05 -15.67 20.64
C ARG A 373 -1.82 -15.20 21.88
N ILE A 374 -2.78 -14.30 21.69
CA ILE A 374 -3.74 -13.91 22.72
C ILE A 374 -4.45 -15.17 23.24
N ASN A 375 -4.64 -15.29 24.55
CA ASN A 375 -5.26 -16.44 25.22
C ASN A 375 -4.52 -17.78 25.02
N ASN A 376 -3.24 -17.76 24.70
CA ASN A 376 -2.40 -18.94 24.45
C ASN A 376 -3.00 -19.95 23.46
N LEU A 377 -3.77 -19.47 22.48
CA LEU A 377 -4.33 -20.30 21.42
C LEU A 377 -3.20 -20.91 20.58
N LEU A 378 -3.34 -22.20 20.28
CA LEU A 378 -2.38 -22.91 19.42
C LEU A 378 -2.41 -22.38 17.98
N LEU A 379 -1.26 -22.39 17.33
CA LEU A 379 -1.18 -22.17 15.89
C LEU A 379 -1.81 -23.35 15.15
N PRO A 380 -2.39 -23.14 13.95
CA PRO A 380 -2.91 -24.23 13.13
C PRO A 380 -1.86 -25.28 12.81
N GLU A 381 -2.23 -26.55 12.82
CA GLU A 381 -1.36 -27.62 12.38
C GLU A 381 -1.12 -27.51 10.85
N MET A 382 0.13 -27.60 10.41
CA MET A 382 0.46 -27.57 8.97
C MET A 382 0.96 -28.95 8.51
N GLU A 383 0.30 -29.48 7.48
CA GLU A 383 0.67 -30.70 6.78
C GLU A 383 1.23 -30.34 5.40
N VAL A 384 2.44 -30.81 5.09
CA VAL A 384 3.06 -30.64 3.76
C VAL A 384 2.90 -31.92 2.96
N VAL A 385 2.14 -31.85 1.85
CA VAL A 385 1.82 -32.99 1.00
C VAL A 385 2.68 -32.99 -0.26
N ASP A 386 3.33 -34.12 -0.53
CA ASP A 386 4.12 -34.39 -1.74
C ASP A 386 3.22 -34.77 -2.92
N MET A 387 2.94 -33.82 -3.80
CA MET A 387 2.13 -34.04 -4.98
C MET A 387 2.80 -34.98 -6.02
N SER A 388 4.13 -35.10 -6.03
CA SER A 388 4.81 -36.10 -6.86
C SER A 388 4.52 -37.53 -6.37
N ARG A 389 4.39 -37.72 -5.06
CA ARG A 389 3.99 -39.01 -4.46
C ARG A 389 2.53 -39.34 -4.76
N GLU A 390 1.63 -38.36 -4.63
CA GLU A 390 0.22 -38.48 -5.00
C GLU A 390 0.06 -38.92 -6.47
N LEU A 391 0.80 -38.24 -7.37
CA LEU A 391 0.80 -38.57 -8.79
C LEU A 391 1.26 -40.02 -9.09
N ARG A 392 2.32 -40.46 -8.42
CA ARG A 392 2.84 -41.84 -8.54
C ARG A 392 1.87 -42.88 -7.97
N ALA A 393 1.10 -42.49 -6.96
CA ALA A 393 0.01 -43.33 -6.40
C ALA A 393 -1.27 -43.33 -7.26
N GLY A 394 -1.27 -42.66 -8.42
CA GLY A 394 -2.40 -42.61 -9.36
C GLY A 394 -3.34 -41.42 -9.19
N ASN A 395 -3.15 -40.55 -8.18
CA ASN A 395 -3.95 -39.35 -8.03
C ASN A 395 -3.49 -38.26 -9.00
N ARG A 396 -4.28 -38.03 -10.05
CA ARG A 396 -4.04 -37.00 -11.08
C ARG A 396 -4.89 -35.73 -10.87
N ASP A 397 -5.66 -35.68 -9.81
CA ASP A 397 -6.56 -34.56 -9.50
C ASP A 397 -5.77 -33.34 -9.01
N VAL A 398 -6.47 -32.20 -8.93
CA VAL A 398 -5.92 -30.97 -8.39
C VAL A 398 -5.65 -31.09 -6.89
N PHE A 399 -6.50 -31.85 -6.19
CA PHE A 399 -6.41 -32.02 -4.75
C PHE A 399 -5.75 -33.36 -4.37
N SER A 400 -4.87 -33.27 -3.37
CA SER A 400 -4.34 -34.47 -2.71
C SER A 400 -5.44 -35.23 -1.97
N THR A 401 -5.19 -36.49 -1.72
CA THR A 401 -6.10 -37.34 -0.92
C THR A 401 -6.35 -36.75 0.45
N SER A 402 -5.29 -36.27 1.12
CA SER A 402 -5.41 -35.60 2.45
C SER A 402 -6.30 -34.35 2.40
N LEU A 403 -6.19 -33.50 1.37
CA LEU A 403 -7.02 -32.31 1.25
C LEU A 403 -8.48 -32.64 0.95
N LYS A 404 -8.76 -33.67 0.10
CA LYS A 404 -10.12 -34.12 -0.16
C LYS A 404 -10.82 -34.61 1.10
N ASP A 405 -10.11 -35.40 1.90
CA ASP A 405 -10.66 -35.95 3.16
C ASP A 405 -10.85 -34.87 4.21
N ALA A 406 -9.92 -33.92 4.32
CA ALA A 406 -10.06 -32.77 5.22
C ALA A 406 -11.26 -31.89 4.81
N LEU A 407 -11.44 -31.61 3.52
CA LEU A 407 -12.60 -30.85 3.01
C LEU A 407 -13.92 -31.53 3.38
N ARG A 408 -14.05 -32.85 3.16
CA ARG A 408 -15.26 -33.62 3.52
C ARG A 408 -15.56 -33.51 5.02
N LYS A 409 -14.54 -33.69 5.88
CA LYS A 409 -14.66 -33.58 7.31
C LYS A 409 -15.11 -32.20 7.77
N THR A 410 -14.47 -31.15 7.25
CA THR A 410 -14.77 -29.76 7.58
C THR A 410 -16.22 -29.39 7.24
N ILE A 411 -16.68 -29.73 6.03
CA ILE A 411 -18.05 -29.39 5.61
C ILE A 411 -19.08 -30.21 6.34
N ALA A 412 -18.81 -31.51 6.64
CA ALA A 412 -19.67 -32.36 7.48
C ALA A 412 -19.83 -31.79 8.90
N ALA A 413 -18.78 -31.15 9.45
CA ALA A 413 -18.81 -30.46 10.74
C ALA A 413 -19.51 -29.08 10.68
N LYS A 414 -20.04 -28.64 9.51
CA LYS A 414 -20.64 -27.34 9.28
C LYS A 414 -19.64 -26.18 9.53
N GLU A 415 -18.38 -26.42 9.25
CA GLU A 415 -17.30 -25.46 9.32
C GLU A 415 -16.92 -24.98 7.91
N GLN A 416 -16.09 -23.94 7.84
CA GLN A 416 -15.72 -23.33 6.56
C GLN A 416 -14.30 -23.67 6.18
N ALA A 417 -14.04 -23.72 4.86
CA ALA A 417 -12.72 -23.93 4.30
C ALA A 417 -12.30 -22.78 3.36
N ILE A 418 -11.00 -22.49 3.34
CA ILE A 418 -10.38 -21.61 2.37
C ILE A 418 -9.46 -22.43 1.48
N ILE A 419 -9.62 -22.33 0.16
CA ILE A 419 -8.70 -22.89 -0.81
C ILE A 419 -7.94 -21.74 -1.47
N PHE A 420 -6.68 -21.66 -1.13
CA PHE A 420 -5.78 -20.62 -1.60
C PHE A 420 -4.99 -21.09 -2.82
N LEU A 421 -5.07 -20.34 -3.91
CA LEU A 421 -4.29 -20.56 -5.11
C LEU A 421 -3.25 -19.43 -5.25
N ASN A 422 -2.00 -19.78 -5.26
CA ASN A 422 -0.92 -18.80 -5.38
C ASN A 422 -0.75 -18.32 -6.84
N ARG A 423 -1.47 -17.23 -7.21
CA ARG A 423 -1.53 -16.69 -8.56
C ARG A 423 -1.11 -15.23 -8.63
N ARG A 424 0.19 -14.92 -8.79
CA ARG A 424 0.66 -13.59 -9.26
C ARG A 424 1.77 -13.72 -10.30
N GLY A 425 1.76 -12.86 -11.34
CA GLY A 425 2.83 -12.67 -12.33
C GLY A 425 2.67 -13.45 -13.63
N PHE A 426 3.29 -12.95 -14.69
CA PHE A 426 3.28 -13.49 -16.06
C PHE A 426 4.36 -14.56 -16.30
N ALA A 427 5.26 -14.81 -15.35
CA ALA A 427 6.40 -15.69 -15.53
C ALA A 427 6.03 -17.17 -15.34
N SER A 428 6.26 -17.99 -16.35
CA SER A 428 6.12 -19.44 -16.28
C SER A 428 7.50 -20.06 -16.08
N PHE A 429 7.76 -20.66 -14.91
CA PHE A 429 8.93 -21.50 -14.74
C PHE A 429 8.65 -22.93 -15.26
N VAL A 430 9.71 -23.69 -15.48
CA VAL A 430 9.63 -25.08 -15.96
C VAL A 430 10.06 -26.02 -14.85
N MET A 431 9.16 -26.97 -14.52
CA MET A 431 9.34 -27.95 -13.46
C MET A 431 8.99 -29.35 -13.93
N CYS A 432 9.77 -30.32 -13.49
CA CYS A 432 9.42 -31.73 -13.61
C CYS A 432 8.45 -32.14 -12.52
N LYS A 433 7.24 -32.64 -12.90
CA LYS A 433 6.24 -33.11 -11.95
C LYS A 433 6.60 -34.43 -11.28
N ASP A 434 7.47 -35.22 -11.92
CA ASP A 434 7.81 -36.54 -11.39
C ASP A 434 8.77 -36.46 -10.20
N CYS A 435 9.70 -35.48 -10.20
CA CYS A 435 10.71 -35.36 -9.14
C CYS A 435 10.82 -33.96 -8.51
N GLY A 436 10.05 -32.98 -9.00
CA GLY A 436 10.08 -31.60 -8.50
C GLY A 436 11.30 -30.77 -8.98
N PHE A 437 12.15 -31.31 -9.88
CA PHE A 437 13.31 -30.57 -10.38
C PHE A 437 12.90 -29.33 -11.16
N ILE A 438 13.58 -28.21 -10.89
CA ILE A 438 13.34 -26.92 -11.52
C ILE A 438 14.62 -26.43 -12.20
N LEU A 439 14.46 -25.96 -13.44
CA LEU A 439 15.58 -25.39 -14.17
C LEU A 439 15.95 -24.03 -13.60
N LYS A 440 17.21 -23.90 -13.18
CA LYS A 440 17.79 -22.68 -12.66
C LYS A 440 18.92 -22.15 -13.53
N CYS A 441 19.14 -20.85 -13.46
CA CYS A 441 20.31 -20.22 -14.07
C CYS A 441 21.58 -20.64 -13.34
N LYS A 442 22.59 -21.12 -14.08
CA LYS A 442 23.87 -21.59 -13.52
C LYS A 442 24.65 -20.48 -12.79
N ASP A 443 24.46 -19.21 -13.20
CA ASP A 443 25.22 -18.09 -12.63
C ASP A 443 24.48 -17.35 -11.51
N CYS A 444 23.13 -17.40 -11.52
CA CYS A 444 22.30 -16.59 -10.62
C CYS A 444 21.55 -17.42 -9.57
N ASP A 445 21.50 -18.74 -9.74
CA ASP A 445 20.71 -19.69 -8.93
C ASP A 445 19.21 -19.35 -8.78
N VAL A 446 18.68 -18.50 -9.67
CA VAL A 446 17.24 -18.22 -9.79
C VAL A 446 16.62 -19.09 -10.88
N SER A 447 15.33 -19.41 -10.74
CA SER A 447 14.62 -20.19 -11.76
C SER A 447 14.60 -19.47 -13.12
N LEU A 448 14.62 -20.26 -14.18
CA LEU A 448 14.51 -19.76 -15.54
C LEU A 448 13.03 -19.56 -15.90
N THR A 449 12.73 -18.48 -16.62
CA THR A 449 11.40 -18.17 -17.12
C THR A 449 11.26 -18.63 -18.55
N TYR A 450 10.19 -19.38 -18.83
CA TYR A 450 9.86 -19.80 -20.19
C TYR A 450 9.19 -18.67 -20.99
N HIS A 451 9.75 -18.40 -22.17
CA HIS A 451 9.23 -17.43 -23.13
C HIS A 451 8.65 -18.16 -24.33
N LYS A 452 7.32 -18.12 -24.46
CA LYS A 452 6.59 -18.86 -25.50
C LYS A 452 6.92 -18.36 -26.91
N GLU A 453 7.19 -17.06 -27.08
CA GLU A 453 7.49 -16.45 -28.38
C GLU A 453 8.76 -17.01 -29.02
N ASP A 454 9.81 -17.25 -28.21
CA ASP A 454 11.11 -17.74 -28.67
C ASP A 454 11.30 -19.23 -28.39
N ASN A 455 10.35 -19.90 -27.73
CA ASN A 455 10.48 -21.24 -27.18
C ASN A 455 11.76 -21.46 -26.35
N GLN A 456 12.17 -20.44 -25.60
CA GLN A 456 13.42 -20.44 -24.84
C GLN A 456 13.17 -20.16 -23.36
N LEU A 457 14.12 -20.63 -22.55
CA LEU A 457 14.21 -20.31 -21.14
C LEU A 457 15.20 -19.14 -20.94
N LYS A 458 14.82 -18.12 -20.18
CA LYS A 458 15.66 -16.93 -19.94
C LYS A 458 15.81 -16.64 -18.45
N CYS A 459 17.02 -16.27 -18.07
CA CYS A 459 17.26 -15.70 -16.76
C CYS A 459 17.01 -14.19 -16.78
N HIS A 460 16.12 -13.69 -15.93
CA HIS A 460 15.78 -12.25 -15.89
C HIS A 460 16.84 -11.39 -15.19
N TYR A 461 17.81 -12.01 -14.49
CA TYR A 461 18.93 -11.31 -13.88
C TYR A 461 20.11 -11.12 -14.83
N CYS A 462 20.61 -12.22 -15.42
CA CYS A 462 21.79 -12.14 -16.28
C CYS A 462 21.47 -12.16 -17.77
N GLY A 463 20.21 -12.36 -18.18
CA GLY A 463 19.78 -12.44 -19.57
C GLY A 463 20.29 -13.66 -20.33
N LYS A 464 20.95 -14.63 -19.66
CA LYS A 464 21.34 -15.89 -20.30
C LYS A 464 20.12 -16.63 -20.81
N ARG A 465 20.27 -17.24 -22.00
CA ARG A 465 19.25 -18.04 -22.66
C ARG A 465 19.65 -19.52 -22.60
N TYR A 466 18.64 -20.35 -22.47
CA TYR A 466 18.76 -21.81 -22.42
C TYR A 466 17.68 -22.41 -23.34
N GLU A 467 17.96 -23.56 -23.91
CA GLU A 467 16.98 -24.29 -24.69
C GLU A 467 15.92 -24.90 -23.78
N MET A 468 14.70 -25.07 -24.31
CA MET A 468 13.66 -25.82 -23.64
C MET A 468 14.03 -27.30 -23.59
N ILE A 469 13.78 -27.95 -22.46
CA ILE A 469 14.06 -29.38 -22.29
C ILE A 469 12.79 -30.21 -22.44
N ASP A 470 12.91 -31.36 -23.07
CA ASP A 470 11.82 -32.34 -23.22
C ASP A 470 11.90 -33.44 -22.13
N ARG A 471 13.05 -33.63 -21.51
CA ARG A 471 13.26 -34.59 -20.44
C ARG A 471 13.96 -33.97 -19.24
N CYS A 472 13.59 -34.42 -18.07
CA CYS A 472 14.21 -33.97 -16.82
C CYS A 472 15.65 -34.46 -16.74
N PRO A 473 16.65 -33.61 -16.46
CA PRO A 473 18.04 -34.03 -16.34
C PRO A 473 18.31 -34.86 -15.09
N ILE A 474 17.40 -34.93 -14.13
CA ILE A 474 17.56 -35.65 -12.86
C ILE A 474 16.89 -37.02 -12.92
N CYS A 475 15.60 -37.09 -13.28
CA CYS A 475 14.86 -38.37 -13.26
C CYS A 475 14.53 -38.90 -14.66
N HIS A 476 14.93 -38.20 -15.71
CA HIS A 476 14.67 -38.53 -17.13
C HIS A 476 13.20 -38.61 -17.52
N GLY A 477 12.28 -38.22 -16.62
CA GLY A 477 10.84 -38.15 -16.87
C GLY A 477 10.51 -37.09 -17.91
N THR A 478 9.43 -37.32 -18.64
CA THR A 478 8.92 -36.41 -19.69
C THR A 478 7.79 -35.48 -19.21
N ASN A 479 7.40 -35.61 -17.94
CA ASN A 479 6.27 -34.85 -17.36
C ASN A 479 6.71 -33.43 -16.97
N ILE A 480 7.13 -32.67 -17.97
CA ILE A 480 7.58 -31.29 -17.81
C ILE A 480 6.37 -30.35 -17.79
N ARG A 481 6.15 -29.67 -16.69
CA ARG A 481 5.05 -28.74 -16.52
C ARG A 481 5.41 -27.36 -17.05
N GLN A 482 4.54 -26.84 -17.92
CA GLN A 482 4.43 -25.45 -18.30
C GLN A 482 2.98 -25.00 -17.98
N GLY A 483 2.83 -23.88 -17.23
CA GLY A 483 1.49 -23.31 -17.02
C GLY A 483 0.88 -23.57 -15.63
N ARG A 484 -0.34 -23.07 -15.42
CA ARG A 484 -0.99 -22.86 -14.11
C ARG A 484 -2.38 -23.47 -14.05
N ILE A 485 -2.81 -23.78 -12.82
CA ILE A 485 -4.21 -24.07 -12.50
C ILE A 485 -4.95 -22.74 -12.36
N GLY A 486 -6.13 -22.58 -12.97
CA GLY A 486 -7.02 -21.43 -12.79
C GLY A 486 -7.95 -21.63 -11.59
N THR A 487 -8.43 -20.52 -11.01
CA THR A 487 -9.42 -20.53 -9.90
C THR A 487 -10.73 -21.22 -10.30
N GLU A 488 -11.15 -21.08 -11.56
CA GLU A 488 -12.33 -21.76 -12.11
C GLU A 488 -12.21 -23.28 -12.01
N ARG A 489 -11.09 -23.82 -12.46
CA ARG A 489 -10.82 -25.26 -12.36
C ARG A 489 -10.79 -25.75 -10.92
N VAL A 490 -10.28 -24.91 -9.98
CA VAL A 490 -10.29 -25.25 -8.56
C VAL A 490 -11.73 -25.31 -8.03
N VAL A 491 -12.61 -24.37 -8.42
CA VAL A 491 -14.03 -24.38 -8.06
C VAL A 491 -14.72 -25.63 -8.60
N GLU A 492 -14.46 -26.00 -9.87
CA GLU A 492 -14.98 -27.24 -10.47
C GLU A 492 -14.54 -28.47 -9.67
N GLU A 493 -13.29 -28.50 -9.24
CA GLU A 493 -12.75 -29.62 -8.45
C GLU A 493 -13.36 -29.68 -7.04
N VAL A 494 -13.62 -28.54 -6.41
CA VAL A 494 -14.38 -28.50 -5.12
C VAL A 494 -15.76 -29.09 -5.33
N ARG A 495 -16.49 -28.72 -6.39
CA ARG A 495 -17.84 -29.22 -6.69
C ARG A 495 -17.87 -30.72 -7.00
N LYS A 496 -16.80 -31.28 -7.58
CA LYS A 496 -16.68 -32.74 -7.77
C LYS A 496 -16.51 -33.47 -6.45
N VAL A 497 -15.72 -32.92 -5.53
CA VAL A 497 -15.46 -33.53 -4.20
C VAL A 497 -16.63 -33.35 -3.26
N LEU A 498 -17.32 -32.21 -3.37
CA LEU A 498 -18.40 -31.73 -2.51
C LEU A 498 -19.53 -31.11 -3.36
N PRO A 499 -20.42 -31.93 -3.97
CA PRO A 499 -21.47 -31.40 -4.87
C PRO A 499 -22.44 -30.42 -4.19
N GLU A 500 -22.71 -30.63 -2.89
CA GLU A 500 -23.66 -29.81 -2.10
C GLU A 500 -23.03 -28.54 -1.50
N ALA A 501 -21.71 -28.35 -1.61
CA ALA A 501 -21.05 -27.22 -0.99
C ALA A 501 -21.30 -25.91 -1.75
N ARG A 502 -21.60 -24.85 -1.01
CA ARG A 502 -21.72 -23.49 -1.53
C ARG A 502 -20.33 -22.89 -1.67
N VAL A 503 -19.89 -22.63 -2.90
CA VAL A 503 -18.54 -22.16 -3.20
C VAL A 503 -18.56 -20.73 -3.69
N LEU A 504 -17.80 -19.85 -3.04
CA LEU A 504 -17.51 -18.50 -3.51
C LEU A 504 -16.12 -18.45 -4.14
N ARG A 505 -16.00 -17.67 -5.23
CA ARG A 505 -14.73 -17.39 -5.91
C ARG A 505 -14.32 -15.94 -5.71
N MET A 506 -13.05 -15.71 -5.40
CA MET A 506 -12.48 -14.38 -5.15
C MET A 506 -11.14 -14.22 -5.87
N ASP A 507 -11.17 -13.59 -7.03
CA ASP A 507 -9.99 -13.24 -7.83
C ASP A 507 -10.19 -11.88 -8.52
N ASN A 508 -9.22 -11.44 -9.34
CA ASN A 508 -9.30 -10.14 -10.01
C ASN A 508 -10.53 -10.01 -10.93
N ASP A 509 -10.96 -11.11 -11.53
CA ASP A 509 -12.09 -11.11 -12.48
C ASP A 509 -13.41 -10.90 -11.73
N THR A 510 -13.57 -11.54 -10.57
CA THR A 510 -14.77 -11.44 -9.73
C THR A 510 -14.82 -10.19 -8.85
N THR A 511 -13.71 -9.46 -8.70
CA THR A 511 -13.59 -8.29 -7.83
C THR A 511 -13.39 -6.98 -8.59
N SER A 512 -13.57 -6.96 -9.92
CA SER A 512 -13.40 -5.76 -10.76
C SER A 512 -14.43 -4.66 -10.48
N GLU A 513 -15.65 -5.01 -10.06
CA GLU A 513 -16.69 -4.05 -9.70
C GLU A 513 -16.47 -3.41 -8.33
N LYS A 514 -16.82 -2.13 -8.19
CA LYS A 514 -16.75 -1.42 -6.90
C LYS A 514 -17.60 -2.12 -5.83
N GLY A 515 -16.97 -2.50 -4.71
CA GLY A 515 -17.64 -3.18 -3.59
C GLY A 515 -17.84 -4.69 -3.75
N ALA A 516 -17.48 -5.31 -4.88
CA ALA A 516 -17.60 -6.76 -5.07
C ALA A 516 -16.74 -7.55 -4.05
N HIS A 517 -15.53 -7.07 -3.79
CA HIS A 517 -14.63 -7.61 -2.78
C HIS A 517 -15.31 -7.70 -1.40
N GLN A 518 -15.95 -6.60 -0.96
CA GLN A 518 -16.64 -6.55 0.34
C GLN A 518 -17.87 -7.45 0.38
N ARG A 519 -18.65 -7.52 -0.71
CA ARG A 519 -19.84 -8.40 -0.80
C ARG A 519 -19.45 -9.86 -0.61
N ILE A 520 -18.40 -10.34 -1.33
CA ILE A 520 -17.93 -11.73 -1.24
C ILE A 520 -17.49 -12.07 0.18
N LEU A 521 -16.71 -11.21 0.80
CA LEU A 521 -16.19 -11.44 2.15
C LEU A 521 -17.28 -11.37 3.22
N SER A 522 -18.23 -10.45 3.09
CA SER A 522 -19.39 -10.36 3.98
C SER A 522 -20.28 -11.61 3.88
N ALA A 523 -20.56 -12.10 2.68
CA ALA A 523 -21.32 -13.32 2.45
C ALA A 523 -20.62 -14.53 3.07
N PHE A 524 -19.31 -14.66 2.88
CA PHE A 524 -18.54 -15.76 3.49
C PHE A 524 -18.50 -15.66 5.02
N SER A 525 -18.29 -14.47 5.57
CA SER A 525 -18.28 -14.25 7.03
C SER A 525 -19.63 -14.55 7.69
N LYS A 526 -20.76 -14.32 6.99
CA LYS A 526 -22.11 -14.65 7.46
C LYS A 526 -22.47 -16.13 7.32
N GLY A 527 -21.58 -16.97 6.78
CA GLY A 527 -21.84 -18.39 6.56
C GLY A 527 -22.74 -18.68 5.36
N GLU A 528 -22.88 -17.74 4.42
CA GLU A 528 -23.65 -17.93 3.18
C GLU A 528 -22.92 -18.86 2.19
N ALA A 529 -21.64 -19.17 2.44
CA ALA A 529 -20.86 -20.12 1.69
C ALA A 529 -19.96 -20.96 2.62
N ASP A 530 -19.67 -22.18 2.16
CA ASP A 530 -18.92 -23.19 2.90
C ASP A 530 -17.43 -23.19 2.50
N VAL A 531 -17.14 -22.91 1.24
CA VAL A 531 -15.76 -22.87 0.71
C VAL A 531 -15.52 -21.56 -0.03
N LEU A 532 -14.42 -20.90 0.32
CA LEU A 532 -13.91 -19.72 -0.38
C LEU A 532 -12.67 -20.10 -1.17
N VAL A 533 -12.74 -20.03 -2.50
CA VAL A 533 -11.62 -20.26 -3.40
C VAL A 533 -11.08 -18.94 -3.90
N GLY A 534 -9.78 -18.69 -3.75
CA GLY A 534 -9.23 -17.46 -4.31
C GLY A 534 -7.72 -17.31 -4.22
N THR A 535 -7.25 -16.11 -4.53
CA THR A 535 -5.84 -15.76 -4.63
C THR A 535 -5.41 -14.89 -3.44
N GLN A 536 -4.30 -14.16 -3.56
CA GLN A 536 -3.71 -13.37 -2.47
C GLN A 536 -4.67 -12.37 -1.79
N MET A 537 -5.80 -12.06 -2.41
CA MET A 537 -6.82 -11.18 -1.81
C MET A 537 -7.45 -11.79 -0.54
N ILE A 538 -7.49 -13.12 -0.43
CA ILE A 538 -8.04 -13.82 0.76
C ILE A 538 -7.03 -13.84 1.91
N ALA A 539 -5.74 -13.77 1.62
CA ALA A 539 -4.68 -13.90 2.61
C ALA A 539 -4.66 -12.75 3.62
N LYS A 540 -5.24 -11.58 3.29
CA LYS A 540 -5.06 -10.33 4.02
C LYS A 540 -6.36 -9.75 4.57
N GLY A 541 -6.30 -9.16 5.76
CA GLY A 541 -7.29 -8.21 6.27
C GLY A 541 -8.61 -8.76 6.81
N HIS A 542 -8.85 -10.09 6.86
CA HIS A 542 -10.13 -10.65 7.31
C HIS A 542 -9.99 -11.66 8.44
N ASP A 543 -10.93 -11.62 9.35
CA ASP A 543 -11.06 -12.57 10.45
C ASP A 543 -12.33 -13.43 10.25
N PHE A 544 -12.13 -14.72 9.96
CA PHE A 544 -13.21 -15.67 9.78
C PHE A 544 -13.23 -16.65 10.96
N GLN A 545 -14.21 -16.52 11.80
CA GLN A 545 -14.31 -17.30 13.05
C GLN A 545 -14.59 -18.80 12.83
N ASN A 546 -15.22 -19.16 11.70
CA ASN A 546 -15.65 -20.52 11.38
C ASN A 546 -14.71 -21.28 10.43
N VAL A 547 -13.60 -20.66 9.99
CA VAL A 547 -12.62 -21.30 9.11
C VAL A 547 -11.69 -22.19 9.93
N THR A 548 -11.76 -23.49 9.71
CA THR A 548 -10.90 -24.50 10.36
C THR A 548 -9.95 -25.20 9.40
N LEU A 549 -10.22 -25.13 8.09
CA LEU A 549 -9.34 -25.69 7.05
C LEU A 549 -8.86 -24.65 6.08
N VAL A 550 -7.55 -24.70 5.79
CA VAL A 550 -6.92 -23.94 4.70
C VAL A 550 -6.14 -24.89 3.80
N GLY A 551 -6.50 -24.94 2.52
CA GLY A 551 -5.73 -25.65 1.50
C GLY A 551 -4.89 -24.67 0.68
N ILE A 552 -3.57 -24.85 0.64
CA ILE A 552 -2.65 -24.04 -0.18
C ILE A 552 -2.22 -24.85 -1.39
N LEU A 553 -2.66 -24.43 -2.56
CA LEU A 553 -2.36 -25.13 -3.82
C LEU A 553 -1.18 -24.48 -4.53
N ASP A 554 -0.44 -25.29 -5.30
CA ASP A 554 0.69 -24.81 -6.11
C ASP A 554 1.67 -23.94 -5.30
N ALA A 555 2.00 -24.36 -4.07
CA ALA A 555 2.89 -23.61 -3.18
C ALA A 555 4.27 -23.34 -3.80
N ASP A 556 4.72 -24.21 -4.71
CA ASP A 556 5.96 -24.07 -5.47
C ASP A 556 5.98 -22.82 -6.36
N PHE A 557 4.82 -22.31 -6.76
CA PHE A 557 4.75 -21.26 -7.76
C PHE A 557 5.49 -19.98 -7.32
N SER A 558 5.21 -19.48 -6.11
CA SER A 558 5.91 -18.29 -5.59
C SER A 558 7.37 -18.57 -5.27
N LEU A 559 7.69 -19.81 -4.87
CA LEU A 559 9.03 -20.22 -4.53
C LEU A 559 10.01 -20.10 -5.72
N TYR A 560 9.49 -20.33 -6.93
CA TYR A 560 10.31 -20.38 -8.13
C TYR A 560 10.10 -19.21 -9.09
N LEU A 561 9.57 -18.10 -8.61
CA LEU A 561 9.64 -16.85 -9.35
C LEU A 561 11.11 -16.43 -9.53
N SER A 562 11.41 -15.81 -10.67
CA SER A 562 12.74 -15.27 -10.95
C SER A 562 13.01 -14.00 -10.13
N ASP A 563 13.02 -14.12 -8.82
CA ASP A 563 13.27 -13.03 -7.87
C ASP A 563 14.02 -13.60 -6.66
N TYR A 564 15.03 -12.88 -6.16
CA TYR A 564 15.80 -13.32 -4.99
C TYR A 564 14.97 -13.35 -3.69
N ARG A 565 13.85 -12.62 -3.65
CA ARG A 565 12.88 -12.63 -2.54
C ARG A 565 11.85 -13.77 -2.63
N SER A 566 11.92 -14.65 -3.60
CA SER A 566 10.90 -15.68 -3.85
C SER A 566 10.70 -16.60 -2.64
N ASN A 567 11.78 -17.00 -1.97
CA ASN A 567 11.74 -17.84 -0.76
C ASN A 567 11.04 -17.10 0.39
N GLU A 568 11.43 -15.85 0.62
CA GLU A 568 10.89 -14.99 1.65
C GLU A 568 9.38 -14.76 1.43
N ARG A 569 8.99 -14.36 0.22
CA ARG A 569 7.58 -14.15 -0.13
C ARG A 569 6.74 -15.41 0.00
N THR A 570 7.31 -16.58 -0.30
CA THR A 570 6.64 -17.85 -0.14
C THR A 570 6.42 -18.17 1.33
N PHE A 571 7.43 -17.99 2.18
CA PHE A 571 7.31 -18.15 3.62
C PHE A 571 6.26 -17.22 4.22
N GLN A 572 6.33 -15.93 3.90
CA GLN A 572 5.39 -14.89 4.34
C GLN A 572 3.94 -15.25 3.95
N LEU A 573 3.74 -15.62 2.69
CA LEU A 573 2.44 -15.95 2.15
C LEU A 573 1.82 -17.17 2.83
N ILE A 574 2.58 -18.25 2.98
CA ILE A 574 2.12 -19.48 3.65
C ILE A 574 1.72 -19.17 5.10
N THR A 575 2.58 -18.48 5.85
CA THR A 575 2.32 -18.12 7.25
C THR A 575 1.12 -17.21 7.40
N GLN A 576 0.95 -16.24 6.49
CA GLN A 576 -0.17 -15.30 6.50
C GLN A 576 -1.51 -16.00 6.20
N VAL A 577 -1.53 -16.88 5.20
CA VAL A 577 -2.73 -17.65 4.83
C VAL A 577 -3.07 -18.66 5.92
N ALA A 578 -2.07 -19.33 6.47
CA ALA A 578 -2.24 -20.27 7.58
C ALA A 578 -2.87 -19.61 8.82
N GLY A 579 -2.49 -18.37 9.09
CA GLY A 579 -3.09 -17.59 10.20
C GLY A 579 -4.59 -17.32 10.06
N ARG A 580 -5.24 -17.71 8.97
CA ARG A 580 -6.69 -17.61 8.76
C ARG A 580 -7.45 -18.81 9.35
N ALA A 581 -6.79 -19.95 9.56
CA ALA A 581 -7.40 -21.14 10.18
C ALA A 581 -7.34 -21.10 11.71
N GLY A 582 -8.30 -21.76 12.36
CA GLY A 582 -8.24 -22.02 13.80
C GLY A 582 -8.35 -20.77 14.66
N ARG A 583 -9.49 -20.08 14.60
CA ARG A 583 -9.82 -18.94 15.44
C ARG A 583 -11.02 -19.26 16.36
N ALA A 584 -11.32 -18.36 17.30
CA ALA A 584 -12.42 -18.52 18.25
C ALA A 584 -12.36 -19.84 19.05
N GLY A 585 -11.16 -20.31 19.41
CA GLY A 585 -10.98 -21.53 20.21
C GLY A 585 -11.06 -22.85 19.43
N LYS A 586 -11.23 -22.80 18.09
CA LYS A 586 -11.23 -23.99 17.24
C LYS A 586 -9.81 -24.36 16.81
N SER A 587 -9.52 -25.67 16.72
CA SER A 587 -8.28 -26.16 16.12
C SER A 587 -8.33 -25.94 14.60
N GLY A 588 -7.26 -25.39 14.04
CA GLY A 588 -7.13 -25.17 12.61
C GLY A 588 -6.18 -26.15 11.96
N LYS A 589 -6.48 -26.55 10.71
CA LYS A 589 -5.59 -27.37 9.89
C LYS A 589 -5.24 -26.65 8.60
N VAL A 590 -3.97 -26.73 8.18
CA VAL A 590 -3.46 -26.18 6.93
C VAL A 590 -2.81 -27.30 6.12
N ILE A 591 -3.21 -27.46 4.87
CA ILE A 591 -2.62 -28.47 3.95
C ILE A 591 -1.93 -27.74 2.82
N ILE A 592 -0.61 -27.92 2.73
CA ILE A 592 0.25 -27.31 1.72
C ILE A 592 0.56 -28.35 0.67
N GLN A 593 0.07 -28.16 -0.55
CA GLN A 593 0.38 -29.04 -1.69
C GLN A 593 1.57 -28.50 -2.48
N THR A 594 2.62 -29.32 -2.58
CA THR A 594 3.89 -28.96 -3.23
C THR A 594 4.50 -30.18 -3.94
N TYR A 595 5.26 -29.91 -5.00
CA TYR A 595 6.09 -30.93 -5.67
C TYR A 595 7.51 -31.00 -5.09
N THR A 596 7.88 -30.08 -4.18
CA THR A 596 9.20 -30.00 -3.56
C THR A 596 9.15 -29.96 -2.03
N PRO A 597 8.52 -30.96 -1.36
CA PRO A 597 8.22 -30.92 0.08
C PRO A 597 9.47 -30.81 0.96
N ARG A 598 10.66 -31.19 0.43
CA ARG A 598 11.93 -31.09 1.18
C ARG A 598 12.55 -29.70 1.19
N HIS A 599 11.97 -28.71 0.47
CA HIS A 599 12.51 -27.38 0.45
C HIS A 599 12.38 -26.72 1.84
N TYR A 600 13.46 -26.06 2.29
CA TYR A 600 13.53 -25.51 3.65
C TYR A 600 12.42 -24.52 4.00
N VAL A 601 11.90 -23.78 3.00
CA VAL A 601 10.78 -22.84 3.18
C VAL A 601 9.56 -23.55 3.75
N PHE A 602 9.17 -24.70 3.18
CA PHE A 602 8.00 -25.44 3.65
C PHE A 602 8.22 -26.03 5.05
N ARG A 603 9.44 -26.52 5.32
CA ARG A 603 9.79 -27.06 6.64
C ARG A 603 9.68 -25.98 7.72
N TYR A 604 10.28 -24.81 7.51
CA TYR A 604 10.23 -23.74 8.50
C TYR A 604 8.87 -23.07 8.58
N ALA A 605 8.12 -22.97 7.47
CA ALA A 605 6.74 -22.48 7.50
C ALA A 605 5.83 -23.42 8.32
N ALA A 606 5.94 -24.73 8.10
CA ALA A 606 5.13 -25.73 8.82
C ALA A 606 5.36 -25.72 10.35
N SER A 607 6.56 -25.35 10.80
CA SER A 607 6.90 -25.18 12.22
C SER A 607 6.78 -23.74 12.73
N TYR A 608 6.35 -22.79 11.89
CA TYR A 608 6.33 -21.34 12.20
C TYR A 608 7.69 -20.78 12.65
N ASP A 609 8.76 -21.39 12.22
CA ASP A 609 10.12 -21.07 12.63
C ASP A 609 10.75 -19.97 11.74
N TYR A 610 10.35 -18.74 12.00
CA TYR A 610 10.87 -17.58 11.28
C TYR A 610 12.38 -17.39 11.51
N LYS A 611 12.88 -17.61 12.74
CA LYS A 611 14.30 -17.35 13.09
C LYS A 611 15.25 -18.22 12.26
N ASN A 612 15.00 -19.52 12.17
CA ASN A 612 15.81 -20.42 11.36
C ASN A 612 15.60 -20.20 9.86
N PHE A 613 14.39 -19.83 9.42
CA PHE A 613 14.16 -19.38 8.04
C PHE A 613 15.04 -18.17 7.72
N TYR A 614 15.00 -17.12 8.56
CA TYR A 614 15.83 -15.91 8.39
C TYR A 614 17.32 -16.23 8.31
N LEU A 615 17.86 -17.03 9.23
CA LEU A 615 19.27 -17.41 9.22
C LEU A 615 19.66 -18.11 7.92
N LYS A 616 18.83 -19.02 7.44
CA LYS A 616 19.08 -19.73 6.16
C LYS A 616 19.04 -18.79 4.98
N GLU A 617 18.04 -17.92 4.93
CA GLU A 617 17.86 -16.96 3.83
C GLU A 617 18.98 -15.91 3.83
N LYS A 618 19.34 -15.36 5.01
CA LYS A 618 20.44 -14.41 5.19
C LYS A 618 21.74 -15.00 4.63
N ASN A 619 22.11 -16.22 5.03
CA ASN A 619 23.32 -16.88 4.57
C ASN A 619 23.30 -17.10 3.04
N THR A 620 22.14 -17.47 2.48
CA THR A 620 21.98 -17.60 1.03
C THR A 620 22.25 -16.29 0.32
N ARG A 621 21.66 -15.16 0.81
CA ARG A 621 21.85 -13.83 0.22
C ARG A 621 23.27 -13.30 0.38
N GLU A 622 23.95 -13.63 1.47
CA GLU A 622 25.35 -13.27 1.67
C GLU A 622 26.26 -13.93 0.64
N VAL A 623 26.09 -15.24 0.42
CA VAL A 623 26.85 -16.00 -0.59
C VAL A 623 26.53 -15.52 -2.00
N THR A 624 25.27 -15.30 -2.32
CA THR A 624 24.81 -14.89 -3.66
C THR A 624 24.90 -13.37 -3.89
N LYS A 625 25.37 -12.60 -2.89
CA LYS A 625 25.54 -11.15 -2.93
C LYS A 625 24.25 -10.41 -3.33
N PHE A 626 23.15 -10.72 -2.64
CA PHE A 626 21.89 -9.97 -2.74
C PHE A 626 21.64 -9.08 -1.50
N PRO A 627 20.71 -8.11 -1.55
CA PRO A 627 20.33 -7.33 -0.39
C PRO A 627 19.97 -8.23 0.82
N PRO A 628 20.41 -7.87 2.05
CA PRO A 628 20.97 -6.58 2.49
C PRO A 628 22.49 -6.41 2.29
N PHE A 629 23.21 -7.38 1.72
CA PHE A 629 24.68 -7.35 1.56
C PHE A 629 25.15 -6.52 0.36
N THR A 630 24.25 -6.16 -0.52
CA THR A 630 24.48 -5.28 -1.69
C THR A 630 23.23 -4.47 -1.93
N ASN A 631 23.35 -3.44 -2.77
CA ASN A 631 22.21 -2.71 -3.31
C ASN A 631 22.03 -3.03 -4.79
N ILE A 632 20.78 -3.21 -5.20
CA ILE A 632 20.41 -3.40 -6.60
C ILE A 632 19.98 -2.03 -7.15
N VAL A 633 20.59 -1.61 -8.26
CA VAL A 633 20.14 -0.44 -9.01
C VAL A 633 19.70 -0.87 -10.40
N ARG A 634 18.49 -0.49 -10.78
CA ARG A 634 17.97 -0.67 -12.13
C ARG A 634 17.73 0.69 -12.78
N ILE A 635 18.38 0.94 -13.92
CA ILE A 635 18.02 2.05 -14.79
C ILE A 635 17.05 1.48 -15.83
N LEU A 636 15.79 1.88 -15.78
CA LEU A 636 14.76 1.45 -16.72
C LEU A 636 14.50 2.57 -17.72
N ILE A 637 14.72 2.28 -19.00
CA ILE A 637 14.55 3.21 -20.10
C ILE A 637 13.36 2.78 -20.95
N THR A 638 12.40 3.66 -21.16
CA THR A 638 11.20 3.33 -21.93
C THR A 638 10.85 4.40 -22.97
N SER A 639 10.39 3.99 -24.15
CA SER A 639 9.88 4.86 -25.21
C SER A 639 8.83 4.16 -26.05
N THR A 640 7.98 4.93 -26.72
CA THR A 640 7.07 4.42 -27.76
C THR A 640 7.81 3.99 -29.02
N SER A 641 9.06 4.46 -29.22
CA SER A 641 9.97 4.05 -30.29
C SER A 641 11.05 3.11 -29.75
N ASP A 642 11.16 1.90 -30.33
CA ASP A 642 12.21 0.92 -29.96
C ASP A 642 13.61 1.48 -30.20
N ARG A 643 13.81 2.15 -31.35
CA ARG A 643 15.09 2.77 -31.71
C ARG A 643 15.53 3.83 -30.69
N LYS A 644 14.63 4.76 -30.32
CA LYS A 644 14.93 5.80 -29.32
C LYS A 644 15.28 5.21 -27.95
N ALA A 645 14.54 4.19 -27.50
CA ALA A 645 14.81 3.52 -26.24
C ALA A 645 16.17 2.79 -26.27
N MET A 646 16.48 2.11 -27.37
CA MET A 646 17.75 1.41 -27.57
C MET A 646 18.94 2.37 -27.61
N ASP A 647 18.84 3.47 -28.38
CA ASP A 647 19.91 4.44 -28.51
C ASP A 647 20.19 5.15 -27.18
N ALA A 648 19.14 5.53 -26.43
CA ALA A 648 19.29 6.06 -25.08
C ALA A 648 19.95 5.06 -24.14
N ALA A 649 19.56 3.77 -24.20
CA ALA A 649 20.17 2.72 -23.38
C ALA A 649 21.65 2.53 -23.71
N LYS A 650 22.05 2.58 -24.99
CA LYS A 650 23.46 2.52 -25.43
C LYS A 650 24.25 3.72 -24.91
N ASN A 651 23.72 4.93 -25.07
CA ASN A 651 24.40 6.16 -24.65
C ASN A 651 24.60 6.23 -23.14
N ILE A 652 23.56 5.84 -22.35
CA ILE A 652 23.68 5.73 -20.89
C ILE A 652 24.72 4.66 -20.54
N ASN A 653 24.69 3.51 -21.22
CA ASN A 653 25.65 2.42 -20.98
C ASN A 653 27.11 2.85 -21.22
N GLU A 654 27.39 3.65 -22.26
CA GLU A 654 28.75 4.16 -22.50
C GLU A 654 29.22 5.10 -21.36
N LYS A 655 28.37 5.98 -20.88
CA LYS A 655 28.69 6.82 -19.72
C LYS A 655 28.88 5.99 -18.43
N MET A 656 28.06 4.95 -18.26
CA MET A 656 28.19 4.03 -17.12
C MET A 656 29.50 3.25 -17.14
N LYS A 657 30.12 2.97 -18.29
CA LYS A 657 31.42 2.30 -18.37
C LYS A 657 32.52 3.10 -17.69
N VAL A 658 32.49 4.43 -17.79
CA VAL A 658 33.47 5.30 -17.09
C VAL A 658 33.31 5.14 -15.57
N LEU A 659 32.05 5.18 -15.08
CA LEU A 659 31.76 5.01 -13.67
C LEU A 659 32.14 3.61 -13.18
N LEU A 660 31.96 2.58 -14.01
CA LEU A 660 32.36 1.21 -13.72
C LEU A 660 33.88 1.04 -13.53
N GLU A 661 34.70 1.71 -14.33
CA GLU A 661 36.16 1.67 -14.16
C GLU A 661 36.60 2.45 -12.92
N GLU A 662 35.98 3.60 -12.61
CA GLU A 662 36.26 4.42 -11.42
C GLU A 662 35.97 3.67 -10.13
N PHE A 663 34.82 2.95 -10.07
CA PHE A 663 34.34 2.21 -8.88
C PHE A 663 34.37 0.68 -9.06
N LYS A 664 35.26 0.16 -9.89
CA LYS A 664 35.34 -1.27 -10.25
C LYS A 664 35.26 -2.27 -9.08
N PRO A 665 35.90 -2.03 -7.92
CA PRO A 665 35.84 -2.93 -6.78
C PRO A 665 34.45 -3.01 -6.12
N ASP A 666 33.59 -2.02 -6.33
CA ASP A 666 32.30 -1.91 -5.69
C ASP A 666 31.17 -2.52 -6.51
N PHE A 667 31.39 -2.68 -7.83
CA PHE A 667 30.43 -3.33 -8.71
C PHE A 667 30.59 -4.85 -8.66
N ILE A 668 29.59 -5.56 -8.12
CA ILE A 668 29.54 -7.01 -8.12
C ILE A 668 28.97 -7.54 -9.43
N TYR A 669 28.07 -6.78 -10.02
CA TYR A 669 27.40 -7.14 -11.27
C TYR A 669 26.98 -5.90 -12.03
N TYR A 670 27.11 -5.94 -13.35
CA TYR A 670 26.60 -4.92 -14.27
C TYR A 670 26.21 -5.55 -15.60
N LYS A 671 25.01 -5.25 -16.11
CA LYS A 671 24.58 -5.66 -17.44
C LYS A 671 23.46 -4.80 -18.00
N GLY A 672 23.63 -4.39 -19.28
CA GLY A 672 22.55 -3.82 -20.09
C GLY A 672 21.82 -4.90 -20.89
N SER A 673 20.49 -4.82 -20.97
CA SER A 673 19.64 -5.75 -21.72
C SER A 673 18.28 -5.12 -22.08
N LYS A 674 17.51 -5.77 -22.95
CA LYS A 674 16.07 -5.56 -22.97
C LYS A 674 15.49 -5.95 -21.61
N ALA A 675 14.48 -5.21 -21.14
CA ALA A 675 13.79 -5.59 -19.93
C ALA A 675 13.09 -6.95 -20.09
N PRO A 676 12.84 -7.71 -19.01
CA PRO A 676 12.17 -9.02 -19.08
C PRO A 676 10.84 -8.99 -19.80
N VAL A 677 10.02 -7.96 -19.53
CA VAL A 677 8.85 -7.62 -20.35
C VAL A 677 9.25 -6.48 -21.27
N THR A 678 9.44 -6.80 -22.54
CA THR A 678 10.04 -5.91 -23.53
C THR A 678 9.12 -4.75 -23.95
N ARG A 679 7.80 -4.87 -23.73
CA ARG A 679 6.81 -3.85 -24.10
C ARG A 679 5.64 -3.85 -23.12
N ILE A 680 5.31 -2.69 -22.56
CA ILE A 680 4.13 -2.46 -21.71
C ILE A 680 3.47 -1.14 -22.14
N GLN A 681 2.14 -1.09 -22.24
CA GLN A 681 1.38 0.10 -22.63
C GLN A 681 1.97 0.80 -23.86
N ASN A 682 2.27 0.02 -24.88
CA ASN A 682 2.84 0.46 -26.14
C ASN A 682 4.24 1.10 -26.02
N ARG A 683 4.97 0.89 -24.93
CA ARG A 683 6.34 1.40 -24.71
C ARG A 683 7.34 0.25 -24.68
N TYR A 684 8.39 0.36 -25.48
CA TYR A 684 9.55 -0.53 -25.48
C TYR A 684 10.42 -0.27 -24.26
N ARG A 685 11.00 -1.32 -23.69
CA ARG A 685 11.68 -1.27 -22.40
C ARG A 685 13.10 -1.86 -22.49
N TYR A 686 14.10 -1.07 -22.08
CA TYR A 686 15.48 -1.48 -21.88
C TYR A 686 15.89 -1.23 -20.45
N GLN A 687 16.85 -1.99 -19.94
CA GLN A 687 17.35 -1.82 -18.59
C GLN A 687 18.86 -1.97 -18.50
N LEU A 688 19.44 -1.26 -17.54
CA LEU A 688 20.79 -1.49 -17.04
C LEU A 688 20.63 -1.92 -15.58
N LEU A 689 21.10 -3.11 -15.26
CA LEU A 689 20.98 -3.70 -13.93
C LEU A 689 22.38 -3.83 -13.32
N MET A 690 22.52 -3.38 -12.08
CA MET A 690 23.77 -3.44 -11.35
C MET A 690 23.56 -3.84 -9.90
N ARG A 691 24.58 -4.48 -9.31
CA ARG A 691 24.67 -4.75 -7.87
C ARG A 691 25.92 -4.08 -7.33
N ILE A 692 25.76 -3.30 -6.28
CA ILE A 692 26.79 -2.41 -5.74
C ILE A 692 26.97 -2.70 -4.26
N LYS A 693 28.23 -2.74 -3.79
CA LYS A 693 28.53 -2.89 -2.37
C LYS A 693 28.02 -1.67 -1.56
N PRO A 694 27.69 -1.85 -0.29
CA PRO A 694 27.14 -0.75 0.53
C PRO A 694 28.09 0.44 0.74
N GLN A 695 29.44 0.20 0.77
CA GLN A 695 30.43 1.19 1.19
C GLN A 695 30.40 2.51 0.37
N ASN A 696 30.36 2.39 -0.96
CA ASN A 696 30.34 3.56 -1.87
C ASN A 696 28.99 3.76 -2.55
N PHE A 697 27.94 3.11 -2.06
CA PHE A 697 26.64 3.10 -2.71
C PHE A 697 26.06 4.49 -2.94
N GLU A 698 26.09 5.36 -1.93
CA GLU A 698 25.51 6.71 -2.05
C GLU A 698 26.23 7.55 -3.10
N THR A 699 27.56 7.48 -3.17
CA THR A 699 28.36 8.18 -4.17
C THR A 699 28.04 7.67 -5.58
N VAL A 700 28.03 6.36 -5.77
CA VAL A 700 27.70 5.74 -7.07
C VAL A 700 26.27 6.08 -7.48
N LYS A 701 25.32 6.04 -6.55
CA LYS A 701 23.91 6.40 -6.78
C LYS A 701 23.77 7.83 -7.30
N GLN A 702 24.44 8.80 -6.68
CA GLN A 702 24.41 10.18 -7.12
C GLN A 702 24.97 10.36 -8.54
N ARG A 703 26.08 9.69 -8.86
CA ARG A 703 26.65 9.71 -10.22
C ARG A 703 25.71 9.05 -11.25
N VAL A 704 24.99 7.99 -10.86
CA VAL A 704 23.95 7.38 -11.72
C VAL A 704 22.84 8.38 -12.00
N PHE A 705 22.39 9.14 -11.01
CA PHE A 705 21.39 10.19 -11.19
C PHE A 705 21.88 11.28 -12.15
N GLU A 706 23.11 11.80 -11.98
CA GLU A 706 23.71 12.78 -12.87
C GLU A 706 23.74 12.30 -14.34
N ILE A 707 24.12 11.04 -14.55
CA ILE A 707 24.15 10.43 -15.89
C ILE A 707 22.73 10.34 -16.49
N THR A 708 21.74 9.99 -15.70
CA THR A 708 20.37 9.73 -16.18
C THR A 708 19.53 10.99 -16.36
N ASP A 709 19.81 12.07 -15.63
CA ASP A 709 19.08 13.33 -15.69
C ASP A 709 19.12 13.97 -17.07
N ALA A 710 20.25 13.82 -17.78
CA ALA A 710 20.38 14.32 -19.13
C ALA A 710 19.36 13.76 -20.14
N TYR A 711 18.69 12.64 -19.79
CA TYR A 711 17.72 11.94 -20.65
C TYR A 711 16.28 12.03 -20.15
N ARG A 712 16.06 12.67 -19.00
CA ARG A 712 14.74 12.72 -18.35
C ARG A 712 13.80 13.66 -19.13
N GLY A 713 12.65 13.12 -19.57
CA GLY A 713 11.59 13.89 -20.25
C GLY A 713 11.89 14.34 -21.68
N LYS A 714 13.05 13.98 -22.25
CA LYS A 714 13.42 14.33 -23.62
C LYS A 714 12.82 13.35 -24.63
N ASP A 715 12.31 13.85 -25.73
CA ASP A 715 11.88 13.08 -26.92
C ASP A 715 10.92 11.92 -26.64
N GLY A 716 10.09 12.00 -25.59
CA GLY A 716 9.18 10.93 -25.19
C GLY A 716 9.87 9.73 -24.51
N LEU A 717 11.13 9.91 -24.10
CA LEU A 717 11.85 8.98 -23.24
C LEU A 717 11.42 9.12 -21.79
N TRP A 718 11.21 7.99 -21.12
CA TRP A 718 11.11 7.93 -19.67
C TRP A 718 12.27 7.09 -19.15
N VAL A 719 13.07 7.68 -18.28
CA VAL A 719 14.20 7.04 -17.61
C VAL A 719 13.95 7.05 -16.11
N PHE A 720 13.93 5.88 -15.52
CA PHE A 720 13.73 5.68 -14.11
C PHE A 720 14.95 5.01 -13.49
N VAL A 721 15.39 5.49 -12.35
CA VAL A 721 16.37 4.80 -11.50
C VAL A 721 15.63 4.20 -10.32
N GLU A 722 15.78 2.91 -10.13
CA GLU A 722 15.12 2.15 -9.07
C GLU A 722 16.18 1.52 -8.17
N ILE A 723 16.01 1.77 -6.89
CA ILE A 723 16.88 1.21 -5.85
C ILE A 723 16.15 0.04 -5.19
N ASN A 724 16.80 -1.11 -5.11
CA ASN A 724 16.27 -2.35 -4.52
C ASN A 724 14.82 -2.65 -4.97
N PRO A 725 14.51 -2.61 -6.30
CA PRO A 725 13.14 -2.69 -6.80
C PRO A 725 12.43 -3.94 -6.31
N GLN A 726 11.13 -3.84 -6.06
CA GLN A 726 10.31 -4.97 -5.59
C GLN A 726 10.17 -6.07 -6.66
N SER A 727 10.27 -5.71 -7.94
CA SER A 727 10.24 -6.66 -9.04
C SER A 727 11.21 -6.24 -10.13
N LEU A 728 11.90 -7.21 -10.71
CA LEU A 728 12.75 -6.99 -11.89
C LEU A 728 12.04 -7.35 -13.21
N VAL A 729 10.78 -7.70 -13.15
CA VAL A 729 9.95 -8.08 -14.31
C VAL A 729 9.10 -6.92 -14.82
#